data_3691ef228d7e9d5d835bd451644abcb1
#
_entry.id   3691ef228d7e9d5d835bd451644abcb1
#
_cell.length_a   1.000
_cell.length_b   1.000
_cell.length_c   1.000
_cell.angle_alpha   90.00
_cell.angle_beta   90.00
_cell.angle_gamma   90.00
#
_symmetry.space_group_name_H-M   'P 1'
#
loop_
_entity.id
_entity.type
_entity.pdbx_description
1 polymer ?
#
loop_
_entity_poly.entity_id
_entity_poly.type
_entity_poly.pdbx_seq_one_letter_code
_entity_poly.pdbx_strand_id
1 'polypeptide(L)'
;MEKFKLTVASDAILVISYIGFQSLEVKVGNRTNLSVVLKEDHQLLDEVVVIGYGTMEKRAVTSSITSISSKDLVTGMGGSTIATALKGKISGMNVSETSSPNASASFQLRGVASINASSSPLIVIDGIPGGDLRSISQEDIQSIDVLKDASAGAIYGTRAAGGVILVTTKKAKEGPITLSYTGELSTEQVSRRPQVLDRDAFVRFGVGTDLGASTDWYGELLNEGALSQRHVVNLSGGGHTAKIYATIMAQDQKGIAIGDNRKDYSGRINANFNLLDDLLEIGLHTEYREAHRDQRSSSSYFDMALKMNPTEHVYDSTSETGYNVLVGGSEYYNPLAEVMLKQADNVDKWLKADATVKLNLPAGFSAQATLGWEDRQYQQTHYTSALHRTSLNGSYKGRGFHAYSKTVNVSFEPTINFMRVFADDHTVSAVAGYSYWENNSENFNMTNYDFPVDGVGAWDMGTGSWLSDGKAAMSSHKYPRERLISFFGRANYSYKDRYMLTGSVRHEGSSKFGKNHRWGTFWAVSGGWRISNEAFLRDVSFLDDLKVRVGYGVTGNNNFSAGASTAMYSSNSMWPYNGTWITSYGPARNVNYDLHWEKKAELNIGLDYAFLNNRLFGKFDIYKRRVSGMLYNINVPNPPAVYETTTMNYGNLENTGWEFEIGGVPVKTRNFNWTTTMRLSHSSSKITSLWGNNTYPKIRNYHPIHD
;
A
#
# COMPACT_ATOMS: atom_id res chain seq x y z
N MET A 1 -20.88 27.70 -29.65
CA MET A 1 -22.34 27.85 -29.79
C MET A 1 -22.87 26.62 -30.50
N GLU A 2 -23.52 25.74 -29.80
CA GLU A 2 -24.19 24.59 -30.42
C GLU A 2 -25.57 25.02 -30.90
N LYS A 3 -25.99 24.56 -32.06
CA LYS A 3 -27.29 24.91 -32.66
C LYS A 3 -28.09 23.62 -32.79
N PHE A 4 -29.29 23.61 -32.22
CA PHE A 4 -30.24 22.51 -32.32
C PHE A 4 -31.47 22.99 -33.10
N LYS A 5 -32.13 22.07 -33.78
CA LYS A 5 -33.45 22.29 -34.41
C LYS A 5 -34.42 21.27 -33.84
N LEU A 6 -35.44 21.75 -33.18
CA LEU A 6 -36.49 20.93 -32.57
C LEU A 6 -37.87 21.39 -33.09
N THR A 7 -38.75 20.45 -33.33
CA THR A 7 -40.16 20.74 -33.65
C THR A 7 -40.99 20.37 -32.41
N VAL A 8 -41.52 21.40 -31.75
CA VAL A 8 -42.28 21.25 -30.49
C VAL A 8 -43.54 22.11 -30.54
N ALA A 9 -44.51 21.79 -29.70
CA ALA A 9 -45.74 22.59 -29.57
C ALA A 9 -45.41 23.96 -28.91
N SER A 10 -46.26 24.97 -29.18
CA SER A 10 -46.02 26.32 -28.65
C SER A 10 -46.16 26.43 -27.12
N ASP A 11 -46.83 25.48 -26.49
CA ASP A 11 -46.96 25.38 -25.01
C ASP A 11 -45.88 24.52 -24.34
N ALA A 12 -44.97 23.93 -25.12
CA ALA A 12 -43.93 23.06 -24.60
C ALA A 12 -42.92 23.85 -23.72
N ILE A 13 -42.44 23.18 -22.68
CA ILE A 13 -41.32 23.61 -21.87
C ILE A 13 -40.07 22.81 -22.26
N LEU A 14 -39.06 23.49 -22.76
CA LEU A 14 -37.77 22.89 -23.05
C LEU A 14 -36.90 22.88 -21.79
N VAL A 15 -36.48 21.70 -21.38
CA VAL A 15 -35.46 21.53 -20.32
C VAL A 15 -34.11 21.41 -21.00
N ILE A 16 -33.25 22.38 -20.79
CA ILE A 16 -31.92 22.40 -21.38
C ILE A 16 -30.93 22.10 -20.26
N SER A 17 -30.22 20.99 -20.38
CA SER A 17 -29.18 20.58 -19.44
C SER A 17 -27.87 20.31 -20.17
N TYR A 18 -26.77 20.70 -19.58
CA TYR A 18 -25.43 20.41 -20.06
C TYR A 18 -24.51 20.17 -18.88
N ILE A 19 -23.58 19.22 -19.01
CA ILE A 19 -22.68 18.84 -17.90
C ILE A 19 -21.87 20.07 -17.47
N GLY A 20 -21.95 20.41 -16.18
CA GLY A 20 -21.29 21.60 -15.60
C GLY A 20 -22.11 22.89 -15.67
N PHE A 21 -23.38 22.82 -16.07
CA PHE A 21 -24.27 23.97 -16.13
C PHE A 21 -25.61 23.66 -15.43
N GLN A 22 -26.23 24.68 -14.85
CA GLN A 22 -27.57 24.58 -14.25
C GLN A 22 -28.59 24.28 -15.33
N SER A 23 -29.44 23.26 -15.10
CA SER A 23 -30.56 22.98 -15.97
C SER A 23 -31.51 24.18 -16.01
N LEU A 24 -31.90 24.59 -17.19
CA LEU A 24 -32.77 25.73 -17.40
C LEU A 24 -34.02 25.29 -18.13
N GLU A 25 -35.19 25.60 -17.53
CA GLU A 25 -36.48 25.40 -18.16
C GLU A 25 -36.90 26.66 -18.91
N VAL A 26 -37.19 26.51 -20.18
CA VAL A 26 -37.61 27.62 -21.07
C VAL A 26 -38.92 27.29 -21.77
N LYS A 27 -39.93 28.10 -21.50
CA LYS A 27 -41.21 27.96 -22.21
C LYS A 27 -41.06 28.47 -23.67
N VAL A 28 -41.41 27.66 -24.63
CA VAL A 28 -41.25 27.96 -26.07
C VAL A 28 -42.06 29.16 -26.50
N GLY A 29 -43.35 29.16 -26.21
CA GLY A 29 -44.26 30.22 -26.67
C GLY A 29 -44.29 30.28 -28.19
N ASN A 30 -44.47 31.47 -28.72
CA ASN A 30 -44.49 31.73 -30.19
C ASN A 30 -43.09 32.02 -30.77
N ARG A 31 -42.02 31.63 -30.09
CA ARG A 31 -40.65 31.92 -30.49
C ARG A 31 -40.11 30.87 -31.44
N THR A 32 -39.60 31.28 -32.59
CA THR A 32 -38.99 30.40 -33.60
C THR A 32 -37.47 30.28 -33.41
N ASN A 33 -36.83 31.20 -32.68
CA ASN A 33 -35.43 31.17 -32.32
C ASN A 33 -35.30 31.42 -30.80
N LEU A 34 -34.65 30.51 -30.11
CA LEU A 34 -34.34 30.62 -28.69
C LEU A 34 -32.81 30.68 -28.55
N SER A 35 -32.30 31.75 -27.96
CA SER A 35 -30.91 31.81 -27.50
C SER A 35 -30.90 31.63 -25.99
N VAL A 36 -30.23 30.60 -25.54
CA VAL A 36 -30.15 30.24 -24.11
C VAL A 36 -28.70 30.29 -23.67
N VAL A 37 -28.44 31.03 -22.61
CA VAL A 37 -27.16 31.03 -21.94
C VAL A 37 -27.33 30.25 -20.62
N LEU A 38 -26.77 29.07 -20.56
CA LEU A 38 -26.72 28.30 -19.33
C LEU A 38 -25.74 28.95 -18.36
N LYS A 39 -26.14 29.07 -17.10
CA LYS A 39 -25.24 29.46 -16.02
C LYS A 39 -24.38 28.28 -15.62
N GLU A 40 -23.07 28.49 -15.47
CA GLU A 40 -22.22 27.45 -14.92
C GLU A 40 -22.80 26.98 -13.60
N ASP A 41 -22.94 25.67 -13.46
CA ASP A 41 -23.32 25.09 -12.18
C ASP A 41 -22.07 25.04 -11.31
N HIS A 42 -21.97 26.01 -10.42
CA HIS A 42 -20.90 26.04 -9.41
C HIS A 42 -21.21 25.09 -8.23
N GLN A 43 -22.32 24.37 -8.27
CA GLN A 43 -22.44 23.19 -7.44
C GLN A 43 -21.33 22.23 -7.93
N LEU A 44 -20.33 22.04 -7.09
CA LEU A 44 -19.39 20.93 -7.22
C LEU A 44 -20.21 19.72 -7.64
N LEU A 45 -19.91 19.14 -8.81
CA LEU A 45 -20.34 17.78 -9.14
C LEU A 45 -20.22 17.01 -7.84
N ASP A 46 -21.31 16.45 -7.34
CA ASP A 46 -21.35 15.78 -6.05
C ASP A 46 -20.24 14.74 -6.05
N GLU A 47 -19.09 15.12 -5.46
CA GLU A 47 -17.89 14.30 -5.44
C GLU A 47 -18.22 13.11 -4.57
N VAL A 48 -18.40 11.96 -5.21
CA VAL A 48 -18.73 10.72 -4.54
C VAL A 48 -17.42 10.09 -4.06
N VAL A 49 -17.35 9.77 -2.78
CA VAL A 49 -16.22 9.08 -2.16
C VAL A 49 -16.59 7.63 -1.86
N VAL A 50 -15.62 6.73 -2.02
CA VAL A 50 -15.77 5.34 -1.60
C VAL A 50 -15.52 5.26 -0.10
N ILE A 51 -16.49 4.70 0.64
CA ILE A 51 -16.46 4.61 2.10
C ILE A 51 -16.40 3.16 2.61
N GLY A 52 -16.01 2.23 1.75
CA GLY A 52 -16.05 0.79 2.00
C GLY A 52 -17.44 0.19 1.87
N TYR A 53 -17.55 -0.85 1.06
CA TYR A 53 -18.82 -1.53 0.74
C TYR A 53 -19.96 -0.56 0.32
N GLY A 54 -19.58 0.53 -0.35
CA GLY A 54 -20.52 1.53 -0.86
C GLY A 54 -19.88 2.89 -1.10
N THR A 55 -20.67 3.79 -1.66
CA THR A 55 -20.27 5.15 -1.98
C THR A 55 -21.16 6.15 -1.23
N MET A 56 -20.65 7.34 -0.98
CA MET A 56 -21.37 8.43 -0.34
C MET A 56 -20.93 9.76 -0.94
N GLU A 57 -21.84 10.71 -1.01
CA GLU A 57 -21.51 12.08 -1.36
C GLU A 57 -20.51 12.66 -0.33
N LYS A 58 -19.45 13.29 -0.79
CA LYS A 58 -18.41 13.86 0.07
C LYS A 58 -18.96 14.79 1.15
N ARG A 59 -20.02 15.53 0.81
CA ARG A 59 -20.70 16.44 1.75
C ARG A 59 -21.37 15.71 2.92
N ALA A 60 -21.84 14.46 2.71
CA ALA A 60 -22.50 13.65 3.73
C ALA A 60 -21.54 12.84 4.63
N VAL A 61 -20.25 12.81 4.30
CA VAL A 61 -19.24 12.07 5.05
C VAL A 61 -19.02 12.70 6.43
N THR A 62 -19.07 11.87 7.47
CA THR A 62 -18.88 12.26 8.89
C THR A 62 -17.50 11.89 9.43
N SER A 63 -16.71 11.15 8.68
CA SER A 63 -15.36 10.66 9.04
C SER A 63 -14.25 11.42 8.31
N SER A 64 -12.99 11.26 8.78
CA SER A 64 -11.83 11.90 8.14
C SER A 64 -11.38 11.08 6.92
N ILE A 65 -11.79 11.53 5.73
CA ILE A 65 -11.42 10.92 4.43
C ILE A 65 -10.69 11.94 3.57
N THR A 66 -9.69 11.46 2.83
CA THR A 66 -9.03 12.25 1.77
C THR A 66 -9.13 11.49 0.47
N SER A 67 -9.74 12.10 -0.53
CA SER A 67 -9.88 11.57 -1.89
C SER A 67 -8.89 12.22 -2.82
N ILE A 68 -8.28 11.44 -3.69
CA ILE A 68 -7.37 11.87 -4.74
C ILE A 68 -7.91 11.29 -6.04
N SER A 69 -8.21 12.14 -7.00
CA SER A 69 -8.66 11.71 -8.32
C SER A 69 -7.46 11.36 -9.22
N SER A 70 -7.72 10.66 -10.32
CA SER A 70 -6.68 10.37 -11.33
C SER A 70 -6.03 11.64 -11.90
N LYS A 71 -6.74 12.77 -11.91
CA LYS A 71 -6.21 14.05 -12.37
C LYS A 71 -5.20 14.66 -11.42
N ASP A 72 -5.30 14.33 -10.13
CA ASP A 72 -4.41 14.82 -9.07
C ASP A 72 -3.17 13.93 -8.90
N LEU A 73 -3.19 12.71 -9.48
CA LEU A 73 -2.02 11.86 -9.53
C LEU A 73 -1.04 12.45 -10.54
N VAL A 74 0.18 12.70 -10.09
CA VAL A 74 1.23 13.24 -10.95
C VAL A 74 1.69 12.14 -11.89
N THR A 75 1.45 12.32 -13.19
CA THR A 75 1.98 11.46 -14.26
C THR A 75 3.33 11.99 -14.74
N GLY A 76 4.17 11.14 -15.32
CA GLY A 76 5.45 11.57 -15.91
C GLY A 76 6.59 11.78 -14.90
N MET A 77 6.49 11.23 -13.71
CA MET A 77 7.59 11.23 -12.72
C MET A 77 8.52 10.03 -12.87
N GLY A 78 8.82 9.61 -14.05
CA GLY A 78 9.70 8.51 -14.46
C GLY A 78 10.03 7.49 -13.36
N GLY A 79 9.62 6.24 -13.52
CA GLY A 79 9.81 5.21 -12.49
C GLY A 79 8.93 5.39 -11.25
N SER A 80 8.01 6.36 -11.26
CA SER A 80 7.17 6.67 -10.11
C SER A 80 6.19 5.53 -9.82
N THR A 81 6.24 5.08 -8.59
CA THR A 81 5.22 4.19 -8.02
C THR A 81 4.00 5.01 -7.63
N ILE A 82 2.85 4.35 -7.42
CA ILE A 82 1.67 4.99 -6.83
C ILE A 82 2.02 5.65 -5.49
N ALA A 83 2.98 5.08 -4.76
CA ALA A 83 3.47 5.63 -3.50
C ALA A 83 4.08 7.03 -3.66
N THR A 84 4.93 7.22 -4.67
CA THR A 84 5.51 8.53 -5.01
C THR A 84 4.40 9.52 -5.37
N ALA A 85 3.43 9.09 -6.16
CA ALA A 85 2.29 9.94 -6.55
C ALA A 85 1.43 10.39 -5.37
N LEU A 86 1.40 9.62 -4.28
CA LEU A 86 0.69 9.95 -3.03
C LEU A 86 1.48 10.83 -2.06
N LYS A 87 2.80 10.92 -2.23
CA LYS A 87 3.69 11.67 -1.34
C LYS A 87 3.31 13.15 -1.30
N GLY A 88 3.06 13.69 -0.10
CA GLY A 88 2.64 15.08 0.10
C GLY A 88 1.19 15.41 -0.31
N LYS A 89 0.42 14.43 -0.83
CA LYS A 89 -0.99 14.63 -1.23
C LYS A 89 -1.99 14.39 -0.09
N ILE A 90 -1.58 13.72 0.98
CA ILE A 90 -2.45 13.32 2.08
C ILE A 90 -1.86 13.83 3.38
N SER A 91 -2.59 14.72 4.08
CA SER A 91 -2.21 15.18 5.42
C SER A 91 -2.20 14.01 6.40
N GLY A 92 -1.20 13.96 7.30
CA GLY A 92 -1.03 12.87 8.27
C GLY A 92 -0.49 11.55 7.72
N MET A 93 -0.18 11.48 6.41
CA MET A 93 0.45 10.30 5.81
C MET A 93 1.93 10.55 5.54
N ASN A 94 2.77 9.70 6.09
CA ASN A 94 4.18 9.62 5.74
C ASN A 94 4.40 8.48 4.75
N VAL A 95 5.02 8.79 3.62
CA VAL A 95 5.43 7.82 2.60
C VAL A 95 6.94 7.79 2.58
N SER A 96 7.52 6.67 3.01
CA SER A 96 8.96 6.42 2.92
C SER A 96 9.22 5.50 1.73
N GLU A 97 10.03 5.96 0.83
CA GLU A 97 10.42 5.26 -0.39
C GLU A 97 11.91 5.46 -0.62
N THR A 98 12.57 4.43 -1.06
CA THR A 98 13.96 4.50 -1.50
C THR A 98 14.02 4.71 -3.01
N SER A 99 15.17 5.13 -3.53
CA SER A 99 15.41 5.26 -4.97
C SER A 99 15.51 3.92 -5.70
N SER A 100 15.48 2.79 -5.00
CA SER A 100 15.55 1.46 -5.60
C SER A 100 14.22 1.10 -6.28
N PRO A 101 14.21 0.74 -7.57
CA PRO A 101 13.01 0.25 -8.26
C PRO A 101 12.47 -1.07 -7.67
N ASN A 102 13.30 -1.78 -6.92
CA ASN A 102 12.98 -3.05 -6.28
C ASN A 102 12.45 -2.91 -4.86
N ALA A 103 12.63 -1.76 -4.21
CA ALA A 103 12.15 -1.51 -2.87
C ALA A 103 10.62 -1.33 -2.83
N SER A 104 10.03 -1.70 -1.69
CA SER A 104 8.63 -1.42 -1.40
C SER A 104 8.54 -0.12 -0.63
N ALA A 105 7.64 0.76 -1.05
CA ALA A 105 7.31 1.93 -0.26
C ALA A 105 6.62 1.53 1.04
N SER A 106 6.91 2.23 2.12
CA SER A 106 6.18 2.09 3.37
C SER A 106 5.26 3.28 3.60
N PHE A 107 4.06 2.98 4.09
CA PHE A 107 3.04 3.97 4.39
C PHE A 107 2.78 3.98 5.88
N GLN A 108 2.74 5.16 6.48
CA GLN A 108 2.37 5.35 7.86
C GLN A 108 1.35 6.47 7.97
N LEU A 109 0.23 6.20 8.63
CA LEU A 109 -0.88 7.14 8.75
C LEU A 109 -1.13 7.48 10.23
N ARG A 110 -1.00 8.78 10.58
CA ARG A 110 -1.22 9.30 11.93
C ARG A 110 -0.32 8.65 13.00
N GLY A 111 0.94 8.39 12.65
CA GLY A 111 1.93 7.80 13.56
C GLY A 111 1.91 6.27 13.62
N VAL A 112 2.66 5.72 14.55
CA VAL A 112 2.84 4.26 14.73
C VAL A 112 1.56 3.63 15.27
N ALA A 113 1.06 2.57 14.63
CA ALA A 113 -0.14 1.86 15.08
C ALA A 113 0.18 0.66 15.98
N SER A 114 1.40 0.11 15.91
CA SER A 114 1.90 -0.99 16.74
C SER A 114 3.42 -1.02 16.68
N ILE A 115 4.08 -1.66 17.65
CA ILE A 115 5.55 -1.82 17.66
C ILE A 115 5.97 -3.06 16.87
N ASN A 116 5.35 -4.22 17.11
CA ASN A 116 5.71 -5.49 16.47
C ASN A 116 4.69 -5.96 15.42
N ALA A 117 3.43 -5.51 15.53
CA ALA A 117 2.47 -5.71 14.45
C ALA A 117 2.61 -4.61 13.39
N SER A 118 2.17 -4.87 12.16
CA SER A 118 2.28 -3.86 11.09
C SER A 118 1.48 -2.60 11.41
N SER A 119 2.09 -1.46 11.12
CA SER A 119 1.48 -0.12 11.17
C SER A 119 1.02 0.37 9.79
N SER A 120 1.21 -0.43 8.73
CA SER A 120 0.83 -0.07 7.37
C SER A 120 -0.68 -0.03 7.19
N PRO A 121 -1.23 0.89 6.40
CA PRO A 121 -2.63 0.90 6.03
C PRO A 121 -3.02 -0.38 5.27
N LEU A 122 -4.27 -0.80 5.42
CA LEU A 122 -4.85 -1.82 4.57
C LEU A 122 -5.07 -1.25 3.16
N ILE A 123 -4.59 -1.93 2.14
CA ILE A 123 -4.88 -1.60 0.75
C ILE A 123 -6.08 -2.41 0.29
N VAL A 124 -7.07 -1.74 -0.28
CA VAL A 124 -8.27 -2.36 -0.85
C VAL A 124 -8.38 -1.93 -2.30
N ILE A 125 -8.41 -2.87 -3.22
CA ILE A 125 -8.48 -2.61 -4.67
C ILE A 125 -9.81 -3.13 -5.19
N ASP A 126 -10.65 -2.24 -5.72
CA ASP A 126 -11.99 -2.56 -6.24
C ASP A 126 -12.87 -3.34 -5.24
N GLY A 127 -12.72 -3.01 -3.94
CA GLY A 127 -13.46 -3.65 -2.84
C GLY A 127 -12.79 -4.89 -2.26
N ILE A 128 -11.69 -5.41 -2.84
CA ILE A 128 -10.98 -6.59 -2.35
C ILE A 128 -9.84 -6.18 -1.42
N PRO A 129 -9.88 -6.56 -0.13
CA PRO A 129 -8.85 -6.20 0.82
C PRO A 129 -7.57 -7.04 0.68
N GLY A 130 -6.41 -6.42 0.88
CA GLY A 130 -5.10 -7.09 0.93
C GLY A 130 -4.26 -6.92 -0.33
N GLY A 131 -4.63 -6.00 -1.23
CA GLY A 131 -3.87 -5.70 -2.45
C GLY A 131 -2.50 -5.07 -2.19
N ASP A 132 -1.66 -5.03 -3.21
CA ASP A 132 -0.39 -4.30 -3.25
C ASP A 132 -0.47 -3.21 -4.34
N LEU A 133 -0.15 -1.96 -3.99
CA LEU A 133 -0.19 -0.84 -4.93
C LEU A 133 0.74 -1.03 -6.14
N ARG A 134 1.75 -1.89 -6.02
CA ARG A 134 2.63 -2.23 -7.15
C ARG A 134 1.95 -3.10 -8.20
N SER A 135 0.83 -3.76 -7.87
CA SER A 135 0.09 -4.57 -8.84
C SER A 135 -0.66 -3.73 -9.86
N ILE A 136 -0.90 -2.45 -9.59
CA ILE A 136 -1.74 -1.58 -10.42
C ILE A 136 -0.89 -0.54 -11.14
N SER A 137 -1.20 -0.32 -12.41
CA SER A 137 -0.67 0.80 -13.16
C SER A 137 -1.34 2.11 -12.72
N GLN A 138 -0.57 3.20 -12.64
CA GLN A 138 -1.12 4.51 -12.25
C GLN A 138 -2.23 4.98 -13.19
N GLU A 139 -2.11 4.65 -14.48
CA GLU A 139 -3.11 4.97 -15.50
C GLU A 139 -4.43 4.25 -15.29
N ASP A 140 -4.44 3.11 -14.59
CA ASP A 140 -5.65 2.33 -14.32
C ASP A 140 -6.44 2.90 -13.14
N ILE A 141 -5.89 3.86 -12.39
CA ILE A 141 -6.55 4.41 -11.21
C ILE A 141 -7.57 5.46 -11.62
N GLN A 142 -8.79 5.34 -11.08
CA GLN A 142 -9.84 6.35 -11.14
C GLN A 142 -9.76 7.28 -9.93
N SER A 143 -9.68 6.72 -8.72
CA SER A 143 -9.55 7.45 -7.46
C SER A 143 -8.82 6.64 -6.40
N ILE A 144 -8.23 7.36 -5.43
CA ILE A 144 -7.70 6.79 -4.20
C ILE A 144 -8.35 7.53 -3.03
N ASP A 145 -9.06 6.79 -2.20
CA ASP A 145 -9.73 7.30 -1.01
C ASP A 145 -9.02 6.76 0.23
N VAL A 146 -8.53 7.66 1.11
CA VAL A 146 -7.78 7.28 2.31
C VAL A 146 -8.62 7.53 3.55
N LEU A 147 -8.99 6.43 4.21
CA LEU A 147 -9.74 6.42 5.46
C LEU A 147 -8.75 6.53 6.62
N LYS A 148 -8.75 7.67 7.30
CA LYS A 148 -7.71 8.00 8.27
C LYS A 148 -8.07 7.63 9.69
N ASP A 149 -9.35 7.72 10.03
CA ASP A 149 -9.85 7.53 11.39
C ASP A 149 -10.53 6.17 11.60
N ALA A 150 -10.73 5.80 12.86
CA ALA A 150 -11.38 4.56 13.21
C ALA A 150 -12.87 4.55 12.82
N SER A 151 -13.52 5.72 12.69
CA SER A 151 -14.93 5.79 12.30
C SER A 151 -15.16 5.36 10.86
N ALA A 152 -14.22 5.66 9.97
CA ALA A 152 -14.22 5.17 8.60
C ALA A 152 -13.68 3.73 8.47
N GLY A 153 -12.65 3.40 9.27
CA GLY A 153 -11.92 2.13 9.17
C GLY A 153 -12.62 0.92 9.81
N ALA A 154 -13.51 1.13 10.79
CA ALA A 154 -14.09 0.04 11.59
C ALA A 154 -14.83 -1.03 10.76
N ILE A 155 -15.41 -0.66 9.62
CA ILE A 155 -16.08 -1.61 8.73
C ILE A 155 -15.12 -2.61 8.08
N TYR A 156 -13.82 -2.28 7.98
CA TYR A 156 -12.76 -3.19 7.51
C TYR A 156 -12.11 -3.98 8.65
N GLY A 157 -12.55 -3.74 9.90
CA GLY A 157 -12.16 -4.50 11.08
C GLY A 157 -10.69 -4.36 11.43
N THR A 158 -10.08 -5.49 11.74
CA THR A 158 -8.74 -5.57 12.33
C THR A 158 -7.61 -5.25 11.37
N ARG A 159 -7.83 -5.41 10.07
CA ARG A 159 -6.83 -5.05 9.06
C ARG A 159 -6.68 -3.53 8.87
N ALA A 160 -7.66 -2.75 9.37
CA ALA A 160 -7.68 -1.29 9.25
C ALA A 160 -6.96 -0.54 10.40
N ALA A 161 -6.21 -1.22 11.26
CA ALA A 161 -5.52 -0.58 12.38
C ALA A 161 -4.58 0.55 11.96
N GLY A 162 -3.89 0.43 10.81
CA GLY A 162 -3.05 1.45 10.21
C GLY A 162 -3.80 2.48 9.35
N GLY A 163 -5.13 2.40 9.26
CA GLY A 163 -5.95 3.11 8.27
C GLY A 163 -6.23 2.27 7.04
N VAL A 164 -6.94 2.84 6.05
CA VAL A 164 -7.28 2.11 4.81
C VAL A 164 -7.01 3.00 3.59
N ILE A 165 -6.41 2.42 2.56
CA ILE A 165 -6.24 3.03 1.24
C ILE A 165 -7.13 2.26 0.28
N LEU A 166 -8.21 2.91 -0.17
CA LEU A 166 -9.14 2.36 -1.15
C LEU A 166 -8.73 2.82 -2.53
N VAL A 167 -8.45 1.90 -3.42
CA VAL A 167 -8.12 2.17 -4.81
C VAL A 167 -9.30 1.72 -5.67
N THR A 168 -9.88 2.66 -6.39
CA THR A 168 -10.88 2.38 -7.41
C THR A 168 -10.22 2.45 -8.77
N THR A 169 -10.34 1.40 -9.55
CA THR A 169 -9.78 1.37 -10.90
C THR A 169 -10.77 1.89 -11.93
N LYS A 170 -10.25 2.31 -13.08
CA LYS A 170 -11.05 2.79 -14.20
C LYS A 170 -11.95 1.68 -14.74
N LYS A 171 -13.19 2.03 -14.97
CA LYS A 171 -14.18 1.22 -15.68
C LYS A 171 -14.48 1.86 -17.03
N ALA A 172 -14.83 1.05 -18.00
CA ALA A 172 -15.26 1.58 -19.29
C ALA A 172 -16.54 2.39 -19.14
N LYS A 173 -16.60 3.51 -19.86
CA LYS A 173 -17.82 4.31 -20.04
C LYS A 173 -18.54 3.87 -21.31
N GLU A 174 -19.83 4.13 -21.39
CA GLU A 174 -20.56 3.98 -22.63
C GLU A 174 -20.01 4.91 -23.69
N GLY A 175 -19.84 4.36 -24.90
CA GLY A 175 -19.31 5.09 -26.03
C GLY A 175 -18.49 4.22 -26.98
N PRO A 176 -18.01 4.81 -28.07
CA PRO A 176 -17.17 4.11 -29.03
C PRO A 176 -15.89 3.63 -28.36
N ILE A 177 -15.34 2.54 -28.91
CA ILE A 177 -14.06 1.99 -28.44
C ILE A 177 -12.96 3.04 -28.72
N THR A 178 -12.22 3.39 -27.66
CA THR A 178 -11.08 4.29 -27.71
C THR A 178 -9.80 3.52 -27.39
N LEU A 179 -8.75 3.79 -28.13
CA LEU A 179 -7.40 3.30 -27.88
C LEU A 179 -6.52 4.48 -27.50
N SER A 180 -5.78 4.36 -26.39
CA SER A 180 -4.80 5.36 -25.98
C SER A 180 -3.45 4.73 -25.69
N TYR A 181 -2.41 5.45 -26.00
CA TYR A 181 -1.03 5.09 -25.70
C TYR A 181 -0.38 6.18 -24.85
N THR A 182 0.31 5.75 -23.79
CA THR A 182 1.14 6.62 -22.95
C THR A 182 2.56 6.07 -22.96
N GLY A 183 3.53 6.90 -23.36
CA GLY A 183 4.96 6.58 -23.31
C GLY A 183 5.67 7.55 -22.38
N GLU A 184 6.54 7.04 -21.52
CA GLU A 184 7.36 7.81 -20.60
C GLU A 184 8.83 7.40 -20.74
N LEU A 185 9.71 8.40 -20.80
CA LEU A 185 11.15 8.23 -20.73
C LEU A 185 11.67 9.04 -19.55
N SER A 186 12.55 8.46 -18.76
CA SER A 186 13.11 9.13 -17.60
C SER A 186 14.54 8.71 -17.32
N THR A 187 15.29 9.60 -16.69
CA THR A 187 16.62 9.34 -16.16
C THR A 187 16.69 9.83 -14.72
N GLU A 188 17.40 9.11 -13.90
CA GLU A 188 17.57 9.43 -12.49
C GLU A 188 19.04 9.73 -12.21
N GLN A 189 19.28 10.59 -11.23
CA GLN A 189 20.61 10.93 -10.73
C GLN A 189 20.57 11.19 -9.23
N VAL A 190 21.74 11.07 -8.59
CA VAL A 190 21.87 11.35 -7.16
C VAL A 190 21.71 12.83 -6.89
N SER A 191 20.73 13.20 -6.07
CA SER A 191 20.48 14.61 -5.71
C SER A 191 21.52 15.18 -4.74
N ARG A 192 22.13 14.32 -3.93
CA ARG A 192 23.15 14.72 -2.95
C ARG A 192 24.10 13.55 -2.68
N ARG A 193 25.40 13.79 -2.83
CA ARG A 193 26.46 12.82 -2.48
C ARG A 193 26.99 13.12 -1.08
N PRO A 194 27.34 12.09 -0.28
CA PRO A 194 28.11 12.27 0.93
C PRO A 194 29.47 12.90 0.61
N GLN A 195 29.96 13.72 1.54
CA GLN A 195 31.32 14.26 1.42
C GLN A 195 32.30 13.33 2.10
N VAL A 196 33.26 12.85 1.35
CA VAL A 196 34.39 12.02 1.82
C VAL A 196 35.70 12.66 1.38
N LEU A 197 36.80 12.24 1.96
CA LEU A 197 38.14 12.70 1.53
C LEU A 197 38.42 12.16 0.14
N ASP A 198 38.82 13.04 -0.78
CA ASP A 198 39.48 12.64 -2.03
C ASP A 198 40.93 12.21 -1.77
N ARG A 199 41.61 11.73 -2.80
CA ARG A 199 43.02 11.30 -2.71
C ARG A 199 43.92 12.39 -2.08
N ASP A 200 43.80 13.60 -2.59
CA ASP A 200 44.70 14.68 -2.21
C ASP A 200 44.52 15.09 -0.74
N ALA A 201 43.28 15.14 -0.28
CA ALA A 201 42.97 15.39 1.13
C ALA A 201 43.39 14.21 2.02
N PHE A 202 43.14 12.97 1.56
CA PHE A 202 43.51 11.76 2.30
C PHE A 202 45.02 11.67 2.56
N VAL A 203 45.84 11.91 1.52
CA VAL A 203 47.29 11.91 1.60
C VAL A 203 47.78 13.10 2.43
N ARG A 204 47.25 14.30 2.19
CA ARG A 204 47.64 15.53 2.92
C ARG A 204 47.37 15.42 4.44
N PHE A 205 46.28 14.79 4.83
CA PHE A 205 45.94 14.60 6.23
C PHE A 205 46.61 13.37 6.87
N GLY A 206 47.30 12.54 6.08
CA GLY A 206 48.00 11.36 6.58
C GLY A 206 47.05 10.31 7.18
N VAL A 207 45.86 10.15 6.62
CA VAL A 207 44.81 9.26 7.17
C VAL A 207 45.17 7.80 6.99
N GLY A 208 45.94 7.45 5.94
CA GLY A 208 46.41 6.09 5.66
C GLY A 208 47.48 6.04 4.58
N THR A 209 47.82 4.84 4.12
CA THR A 209 48.86 4.63 3.10
C THR A 209 48.34 5.07 1.72
N ASP A 210 49.18 5.81 0.99
CA ASP A 210 48.91 6.13 -0.43
C ASP A 210 49.24 4.90 -1.29
N LEU A 211 48.20 4.34 -1.94
CA LEU A 211 48.32 3.15 -2.81
C LEU A 211 48.34 3.53 -4.28
N GLY A 212 48.38 4.83 -4.61
CA GLY A 212 48.65 5.35 -5.93
C GLY A 212 47.43 5.64 -6.81
N ALA A 213 46.25 5.16 -6.49
CA ALA A 213 45.04 5.44 -7.26
C ALA A 213 44.39 6.79 -6.85
N SER A 214 43.34 7.19 -7.61
CA SER A 214 42.42 8.27 -7.25
C SER A 214 41.00 7.79 -7.59
N THR A 215 40.36 7.16 -6.61
CA THR A 215 39.11 6.43 -6.79
C THR A 215 37.97 7.14 -6.12
N ASP A 216 36.91 7.44 -6.87
CA ASP A 216 35.60 7.79 -6.35
C ASP A 216 34.77 6.52 -6.13
N TRP A 217 34.98 5.84 -5.00
CA TRP A 217 34.31 4.59 -4.67
C TRP A 217 32.78 4.67 -4.68
N TYR A 218 32.23 5.83 -4.27
CA TYR A 218 30.80 6.04 -4.33
C TYR A 218 30.29 6.16 -5.75
N GLY A 219 31.02 6.88 -6.61
CA GLY A 219 30.73 7.04 -8.04
C GLY A 219 30.77 5.72 -8.80
N GLU A 220 31.73 4.82 -8.47
CA GLU A 220 31.86 3.50 -9.11
C GLU A 220 30.63 2.59 -8.89
N LEU A 221 29.78 2.87 -7.90
CA LEU A 221 28.55 2.13 -7.65
C LEU A 221 27.32 2.74 -8.33
N LEU A 222 27.44 3.89 -8.99
CA LEU A 222 26.32 4.62 -9.57
C LEU A 222 26.09 4.25 -11.03
N ASN A 223 24.82 4.20 -11.38
CA ASN A 223 24.31 3.99 -12.74
C ASN A 223 23.63 5.31 -13.22
N GLU A 224 24.33 6.44 -13.07
CA GLU A 224 23.77 7.76 -13.39
C GLU A 224 23.50 7.89 -14.89
N GLY A 225 22.38 8.57 -15.21
CA GLY A 225 21.98 8.84 -16.59
C GLY A 225 21.40 7.63 -17.34
N ALA A 226 21.22 6.49 -16.68
CA ALA A 226 20.58 5.35 -17.30
C ALA A 226 19.12 5.65 -17.64
N LEU A 227 18.71 5.27 -18.85
CA LEU A 227 17.38 5.55 -19.37
C LEU A 227 16.38 4.49 -18.90
N SER A 228 15.34 4.94 -18.18
CA SER A 228 14.15 4.16 -17.87
C SER A 228 13.04 4.47 -18.86
N GLN A 229 12.24 3.46 -19.21
CA GLN A 229 11.15 3.61 -20.17
C GLN A 229 9.91 2.87 -19.70
N ARG A 230 8.73 3.43 -20.02
CA ARG A 230 7.43 2.86 -19.70
C ARG A 230 6.46 3.09 -20.84
N HIS A 231 5.73 2.04 -21.20
CA HIS A 231 4.76 2.04 -22.28
C HIS A 231 3.46 1.44 -21.80
N VAL A 232 2.36 2.17 -21.97
CA VAL A 232 1.02 1.74 -21.55
C VAL A 232 0.05 1.92 -22.72
N VAL A 233 -0.68 0.85 -23.04
CA VAL A 233 -1.76 0.86 -24.05
C VAL A 233 -3.07 0.56 -23.33
N ASN A 234 -4.06 1.46 -23.47
CA ASN A 234 -5.38 1.30 -22.88
C ASN A 234 -6.42 1.22 -23.99
N LEU A 235 -7.36 0.29 -23.84
CA LEU A 235 -8.55 0.16 -24.68
C LEU A 235 -9.77 0.31 -23.78
N SER A 236 -10.73 1.17 -24.15
CA SER A 236 -11.94 1.43 -23.35
C SER A 236 -13.12 1.73 -24.24
N GLY A 237 -14.27 1.14 -23.96
CA GLY A 237 -15.53 1.41 -24.67
C GLY A 237 -16.56 0.32 -24.44
N GLY A 238 -17.69 0.46 -25.12
CA GLY A 238 -18.78 -0.50 -25.10
C GLY A 238 -20.16 0.14 -25.10
N GLY A 239 -21.18 -0.68 -25.20
CA GLY A 239 -22.57 -0.26 -25.11
C GLY A 239 -23.11 -0.34 -23.68
N HIS A 240 -24.41 -0.10 -23.54
CA HIS A 240 -25.12 -0.21 -22.26
C HIS A 240 -24.98 -1.61 -21.63
N THR A 241 -25.18 -2.65 -22.43
CA THR A 241 -25.18 -4.05 -21.96
C THR A 241 -23.79 -4.58 -21.60
N ALA A 242 -22.76 -4.17 -22.34
CA ALA A 242 -21.39 -4.68 -22.14
C ALA A 242 -20.36 -3.58 -22.35
N LYS A 243 -19.46 -3.45 -21.40
CA LYS A 243 -18.38 -2.46 -21.38
C LYS A 243 -17.06 -3.16 -21.03
N ILE A 244 -16.00 -2.80 -21.74
CA ILE A 244 -14.68 -3.37 -21.51
C ILE A 244 -13.62 -2.26 -21.37
N TYR A 245 -12.77 -2.42 -20.36
CA TYR A 245 -11.55 -1.65 -20.17
C TYR A 245 -10.39 -2.63 -20.12
N ALA A 246 -9.40 -2.45 -20.95
CA ALA A 246 -8.21 -3.29 -20.97
C ALA A 246 -6.93 -2.44 -21.00
N THR A 247 -5.89 -2.89 -20.30
CA THR A 247 -4.59 -2.24 -20.25
C THR A 247 -3.50 -3.26 -20.45
N ILE A 248 -2.48 -2.90 -21.22
CA ILE A 248 -1.20 -3.61 -21.30
C ILE A 248 -0.09 -2.61 -20.98
N MET A 249 0.84 -3.01 -20.11
CA MET A 249 1.97 -2.19 -19.68
C MET A 249 3.27 -2.98 -19.78
N ALA A 250 4.31 -2.32 -20.30
CA ALA A 250 5.69 -2.76 -20.24
C ALA A 250 6.56 -1.62 -19.69
N GLN A 251 7.42 -1.95 -18.73
CA GLN A 251 8.33 -0.99 -18.10
C GLN A 251 9.71 -1.60 -17.93
N ASP A 252 10.77 -0.83 -18.26
CA ASP A 252 12.16 -1.14 -17.93
C ASP A 252 12.71 0.02 -17.10
N GLN A 253 12.90 -0.22 -15.82
CA GLN A 253 13.33 0.76 -14.83
C GLN A 253 14.75 0.50 -14.40
N LYS A 254 15.60 1.50 -14.54
CA LYS A 254 17.00 1.49 -14.11
C LYS A 254 17.13 2.24 -12.79
N GLY A 255 17.67 1.55 -11.79
CA GLY A 255 18.02 2.21 -10.53
C GLY A 255 19.28 3.04 -10.65
N ILE A 256 19.46 3.98 -9.70
CA ILE A 256 20.67 4.79 -9.59
C ILE A 256 21.89 3.98 -9.12
N ALA A 257 21.68 2.78 -8.59
CA ALA A 257 22.76 1.86 -8.21
C ALA A 257 22.95 0.80 -9.26
N ILE A 258 24.22 0.45 -9.58
CA ILE A 258 24.58 -0.68 -10.43
C ILE A 258 24.04 -1.96 -9.78
N GLY A 259 23.37 -2.81 -10.58
CA GLY A 259 22.79 -4.06 -10.08
C GLY A 259 21.46 -3.87 -9.34
N ASP A 260 20.75 -2.77 -9.60
CA ASP A 260 19.43 -2.51 -9.08
C ASP A 260 18.48 -2.07 -10.21
N ASN A 261 17.98 -3.05 -10.96
CA ASN A 261 17.11 -2.82 -12.12
C ASN A 261 15.83 -3.65 -12.02
N ARG A 262 14.78 -3.21 -12.72
CA ARG A 262 13.49 -3.87 -12.73
C ARG A 262 12.81 -3.78 -14.08
N LYS A 263 12.24 -4.91 -14.55
CA LYS A 263 11.38 -4.97 -15.72
C LYS A 263 10.02 -5.51 -15.30
N ASP A 264 8.97 -4.80 -15.65
CA ASP A 264 7.58 -5.17 -15.36
C ASP A 264 6.78 -5.32 -16.65
N TYR A 265 5.98 -6.39 -16.70
CA TYR A 265 4.98 -6.62 -17.73
C TYR A 265 3.65 -6.88 -17.05
N SER A 266 2.60 -6.18 -17.44
CA SER A 266 1.27 -6.44 -16.90
C SER A 266 0.18 -6.31 -17.95
N GLY A 267 -0.89 -7.07 -17.74
CA GLY A 267 -2.13 -6.97 -18.50
C GLY A 267 -3.33 -7.01 -17.56
N ARG A 268 -4.30 -6.14 -17.79
CA ARG A 268 -5.53 -6.03 -17.01
C ARG A 268 -6.74 -5.97 -17.92
N ILE A 269 -7.81 -6.63 -17.52
CA ILE A 269 -9.11 -6.58 -18.20
C ILE A 269 -10.20 -6.40 -17.15
N ASN A 270 -11.05 -5.37 -17.33
CA ASN A 270 -12.25 -5.12 -16.57
C ASN A 270 -13.45 -5.20 -17.54
N ALA A 271 -14.29 -6.22 -17.41
CA ALA A 271 -15.50 -6.38 -18.17
C ALA A 271 -16.72 -6.20 -17.27
N ASN A 272 -17.67 -5.37 -17.67
CA ASN A 272 -18.88 -5.09 -16.91
C ASN A 272 -20.08 -5.33 -17.82
N PHE A 273 -21.05 -6.07 -17.32
CA PHE A 273 -22.27 -6.43 -18.02
C PHE A 273 -23.50 -5.97 -17.23
N ASN A 274 -24.41 -5.25 -17.89
CA ASN A 274 -25.71 -4.88 -17.37
C ASN A 274 -26.76 -5.71 -18.10
N LEU A 275 -27.47 -6.56 -17.39
CA LEU A 275 -28.38 -7.54 -17.94
C LEU A 275 -29.77 -7.38 -17.32
N LEU A 276 -30.80 -7.89 -18.00
CA LEU A 276 -32.19 -7.90 -17.51
C LEU A 276 -32.66 -6.49 -17.11
N ASP A 277 -32.46 -5.51 -18.00
CA ASP A 277 -32.87 -4.11 -17.81
C ASP A 277 -32.29 -3.54 -16.48
N ASP A 278 -30.96 -3.69 -16.28
CA ASP A 278 -30.18 -3.26 -15.11
C ASP A 278 -30.54 -3.97 -13.79
N LEU A 279 -31.36 -5.01 -13.82
CA LEU A 279 -31.64 -5.83 -12.64
C LEU A 279 -30.37 -6.58 -12.18
N LEU A 280 -29.57 -7.06 -13.14
CA LEU A 280 -28.36 -7.86 -12.89
C LEU A 280 -27.13 -7.17 -13.47
N GLU A 281 -26.18 -6.84 -12.60
CA GLU A 281 -24.86 -6.35 -12.99
C GLU A 281 -23.81 -7.43 -12.69
N ILE A 282 -22.94 -7.74 -13.67
CA ILE A 282 -21.83 -8.67 -13.51
C ILE A 282 -20.53 -7.91 -13.83
N GLY A 283 -19.59 -7.90 -12.89
CA GLY A 283 -18.23 -7.40 -13.07
C GLY A 283 -17.23 -8.55 -13.06
N LEU A 284 -16.37 -8.62 -14.06
CA LEU A 284 -15.26 -9.57 -14.13
C LEU A 284 -13.96 -8.76 -14.27
N HIS A 285 -13.03 -8.96 -13.36
CA HIS A 285 -11.74 -8.30 -13.37
C HIS A 285 -10.63 -9.34 -13.31
N THR A 286 -9.64 -9.19 -14.15
CA THR A 286 -8.44 -10.02 -14.09
C THR A 286 -7.21 -9.18 -14.36
N GLU A 287 -6.12 -9.50 -13.67
CA GLU A 287 -4.84 -8.83 -13.79
C GLU A 287 -3.73 -9.87 -13.68
N TYR A 288 -2.81 -9.86 -14.64
CA TYR A 288 -1.55 -10.59 -14.58
C TYR A 288 -0.39 -9.61 -14.58
N ARG A 289 0.60 -9.88 -13.74
CA ARG A 289 1.85 -9.13 -13.70
C ARG A 289 3.03 -10.07 -13.52
N GLU A 290 4.10 -9.78 -14.25
CA GLU A 290 5.40 -10.41 -14.09
C GLU A 290 6.48 -9.35 -13.94
N ALA A 291 7.31 -9.45 -12.90
CA ALA A 291 8.40 -8.54 -12.62
C ALA A 291 9.72 -9.29 -12.52
N HIS A 292 10.68 -8.90 -13.35
CA HIS A 292 12.07 -9.37 -13.29
C HIS A 292 12.91 -8.34 -12.54
N ARG A 293 13.66 -8.78 -11.53
CA ARG A 293 14.39 -7.90 -10.62
C ARG A 293 15.84 -8.31 -10.52
N ASP A 294 16.73 -7.41 -10.92
CA ASP A 294 18.15 -7.47 -10.57
C ASP A 294 18.31 -6.80 -9.19
N GLN A 295 18.75 -7.55 -8.19
CA GLN A 295 18.90 -7.09 -6.81
C GLN A 295 20.29 -7.43 -6.27
N ARG A 296 21.32 -7.22 -7.07
CA ARG A 296 22.72 -7.42 -6.66
C ARG A 296 23.24 -6.31 -5.77
N SER A 297 22.71 -5.11 -5.91
CA SER A 297 23.09 -3.94 -5.10
C SER A 297 22.58 -4.05 -3.65
N SER A 298 23.32 -3.43 -2.75
CA SER A 298 22.98 -3.35 -1.31
C SER A 298 23.43 -1.99 -0.74
N SER A 299 22.68 -1.45 0.23
CA SER A 299 23.08 -0.24 0.96
C SER A 299 24.43 -0.41 1.68
N SER A 300 24.76 -1.64 2.11
CA SER A 300 26.04 -1.93 2.75
C SER A 300 27.26 -1.70 1.84
N TYR A 301 27.07 -1.79 0.52
CA TYR A 301 28.15 -1.49 -0.42
C TYR A 301 28.44 0.01 -0.51
N PHE A 302 27.41 0.84 -0.42
CA PHE A 302 27.56 2.29 -0.32
C PHE A 302 28.19 2.69 1.03
N ASP A 303 27.79 2.07 2.14
CA ASP A 303 28.43 2.27 3.44
C ASP A 303 29.91 1.90 3.41
N MET A 304 30.27 0.84 2.68
CA MET A 304 31.67 0.45 2.48
C MET A 304 32.40 1.46 1.61
N ALA A 305 31.81 1.91 0.51
CA ALA A 305 32.40 2.92 -0.38
C ALA A 305 32.82 4.20 0.36
N LEU A 306 32.06 4.60 1.39
CA LEU A 306 32.41 5.76 2.22
C LEU A 306 33.62 5.51 3.15
N LYS A 307 33.97 4.26 3.41
CA LYS A 307 35.09 3.84 4.28
C LYS A 307 36.34 3.47 3.52
N MET A 308 36.23 3.28 2.19
CA MET A 308 37.32 2.85 1.36
C MET A 308 38.42 3.90 1.27
N ASN A 309 39.68 3.42 1.20
CA ASN A 309 40.81 4.25 0.89
C ASN A 309 40.69 4.81 -0.54
N PRO A 310 40.61 6.15 -0.74
CA PRO A 310 40.48 6.73 -2.07
C PRO A 310 41.73 6.52 -2.96
N THR A 311 42.85 6.06 -2.39
CA THR A 311 44.07 5.72 -3.14
C THR A 311 44.14 4.24 -3.54
N GLU A 312 43.16 3.42 -3.20
CA GLU A 312 43.05 2.01 -3.57
C GLU A 312 42.51 1.85 -5.00
N HIS A 313 43.04 0.87 -5.73
CA HIS A 313 42.59 0.54 -7.08
C HIS A 313 41.29 -0.28 -7.05
N VAL A 314 40.33 0.06 -7.92
CA VAL A 314 39.10 -0.71 -8.14
C VAL A 314 39.42 -1.97 -8.95
N TYR A 315 40.23 -1.82 -9.97
CA TYR A 315 40.56 -2.86 -10.95
C TYR A 315 41.99 -3.39 -10.75
N ASP A 316 42.16 -4.67 -11.05
CA ASP A 316 43.45 -5.34 -11.07
C ASP A 316 43.54 -6.18 -12.37
N SER A 317 44.37 -5.71 -13.31
CA SER A 317 44.55 -6.38 -14.61
C SER A 317 45.23 -7.72 -14.50
N THR A 318 45.84 -8.06 -13.37
CA THR A 318 46.47 -9.35 -13.10
C THR A 318 45.50 -10.34 -12.45
N SER A 319 44.37 -9.86 -11.95
CA SER A 319 43.32 -10.70 -11.38
C SER A 319 42.48 -11.35 -12.48
N GLU A 320 42.12 -12.61 -12.31
CA GLU A 320 41.20 -13.33 -13.18
C GLU A 320 39.82 -12.66 -13.36
N THR A 321 39.37 -11.91 -12.33
CA THR A 321 38.13 -11.18 -12.38
C THR A 321 38.23 -9.80 -13.04
N GLY A 322 39.46 -9.27 -13.19
CA GLY A 322 39.72 -7.87 -13.54
C GLY A 322 39.47 -6.88 -12.37
N TYR A 323 39.04 -7.35 -11.21
CA TYR A 323 38.77 -6.52 -10.02
C TYR A 323 39.82 -6.78 -8.93
N ASN A 324 40.17 -5.74 -8.20
CA ASN A 324 40.90 -5.88 -6.94
C ASN A 324 39.92 -6.35 -5.86
N VAL A 325 39.82 -7.67 -5.64
CA VAL A 325 38.77 -8.29 -4.80
C VAL A 325 38.96 -8.00 -3.30
N LEU A 326 40.18 -7.69 -2.84
CA LEU A 326 40.50 -7.42 -1.44
C LEU A 326 40.04 -8.56 -0.52
N VAL A 327 40.74 -9.70 -0.63
CA VAL A 327 40.48 -10.89 0.18
C VAL A 327 41.04 -10.68 1.59
N GLY A 328 40.22 -10.95 2.62
CA GLY A 328 40.60 -10.81 4.04
C GLY A 328 39.67 -9.84 4.77
N GLY A 329 39.36 -10.04 6.01
CA GLY A 329 38.52 -9.21 6.83
C GLY A 329 37.06 -8.99 6.35
N SER A 330 36.13 -8.84 7.25
CA SER A 330 34.74 -8.51 6.90
C SER A 330 34.50 -7.00 6.75
N GLU A 331 35.44 -6.18 7.15
CA GLU A 331 35.28 -4.74 7.31
C GLU A 331 35.91 -3.90 6.20
N TYR A 332 36.58 -4.53 5.24
CA TYR A 332 37.25 -3.84 4.14
C TYR A 332 37.22 -4.69 2.88
N TYR A 333 36.52 -4.25 1.84
CA TYR A 333 36.34 -4.96 0.59
C TYR A 333 35.96 -4.04 -0.58
N ASN A 334 36.26 -4.42 -1.80
CA ASN A 334 35.86 -3.71 -3.01
C ASN A 334 34.34 -3.84 -3.22
N PRO A 335 33.55 -2.75 -3.00
CA PRO A 335 32.10 -2.82 -3.07
C PRO A 335 31.59 -3.04 -4.51
N LEU A 336 32.33 -2.61 -5.55
CA LEU A 336 31.95 -2.86 -6.95
C LEU A 336 32.12 -4.34 -7.30
N ALA A 337 33.23 -4.96 -6.88
CA ALA A 337 33.44 -6.40 -7.09
C ALA A 337 32.34 -7.25 -6.42
N GLU A 338 31.85 -6.82 -5.25
CA GLU A 338 30.71 -7.47 -4.57
C GLU A 338 29.44 -7.50 -5.42
N VAL A 339 29.18 -6.46 -6.21
CA VAL A 339 28.04 -6.40 -7.14
C VAL A 339 28.30 -7.21 -8.40
N MET A 340 29.50 -7.06 -8.98
CA MET A 340 29.79 -7.58 -10.32
C MET A 340 30.05 -9.09 -10.34
N LEU A 341 30.52 -9.66 -9.24
CA LEU A 341 30.76 -11.09 -9.09
C LEU A 341 29.57 -11.88 -8.54
N LYS A 342 28.37 -11.29 -8.62
CA LYS A 342 27.08 -11.93 -8.29
C LYS A 342 26.13 -11.89 -9.47
N GLN A 343 25.23 -12.87 -9.49
CA GLN A 343 24.04 -12.90 -10.31
C GLN A 343 22.83 -12.97 -9.36
N ALA A 344 21.79 -12.19 -9.62
CA ALA A 344 20.56 -12.22 -8.86
C ALA A 344 19.39 -11.99 -9.83
N ASP A 345 18.76 -13.08 -10.21
CA ASP A 345 17.56 -13.07 -11.05
C ASP A 345 16.36 -13.45 -10.18
N ASN A 346 15.49 -12.48 -9.95
CA ASN A 346 14.30 -12.66 -9.14
C ASN A 346 13.07 -12.40 -10.01
N VAL A 347 12.14 -13.34 -10.02
CA VAL A 347 10.90 -13.24 -10.78
C VAL A 347 9.71 -13.25 -9.83
N ASP A 348 8.84 -12.22 -9.91
CA ASP A 348 7.61 -12.10 -9.14
C ASP A 348 6.42 -12.15 -10.11
N LYS A 349 5.63 -13.22 -10.05
CA LYS A 349 4.42 -13.44 -10.86
C LYS A 349 3.20 -13.27 -10.00
N TRP A 350 2.25 -12.50 -10.50
CA TRP A 350 1.02 -12.19 -9.80
C TRP A 350 -0.18 -12.31 -10.71
N LEU A 351 -1.09 -13.20 -10.38
CA LEU A 351 -2.38 -13.34 -11.06
C LEU A 351 -3.50 -13.06 -10.07
N LYS A 352 -4.33 -12.10 -10.39
CA LYS A 352 -5.52 -11.74 -9.63
C LYS A 352 -6.74 -11.85 -10.52
N ALA A 353 -7.81 -12.45 -10.01
CA ALA A 353 -9.11 -12.52 -10.68
C ALA A 353 -10.22 -12.29 -9.66
N ASP A 354 -11.19 -11.49 -10.02
CA ASP A 354 -12.38 -11.29 -9.21
C ASP A 354 -13.65 -11.22 -10.07
N ALA A 355 -14.72 -11.71 -9.48
CA ALA A 355 -16.06 -11.67 -10.04
C ALA A 355 -17.03 -11.05 -9.04
N THR A 356 -17.78 -10.06 -9.49
CA THR A 356 -18.83 -9.40 -8.73
C THR A 356 -20.18 -9.61 -9.42
N VAL A 357 -21.16 -10.05 -8.66
CA VAL A 357 -22.55 -10.15 -9.10
C VAL A 357 -23.38 -9.24 -8.21
N LYS A 358 -24.13 -8.32 -8.81
CA LYS A 358 -25.01 -7.39 -8.11
C LYS A 358 -26.43 -7.48 -8.70
N LEU A 359 -27.40 -7.56 -7.80
CA LEU A 359 -28.84 -7.52 -8.10
C LEU A 359 -29.40 -6.20 -7.58
N ASN A 360 -29.97 -5.40 -8.46
CA ASN A 360 -30.69 -4.18 -8.12
C ASN A 360 -32.15 -4.53 -7.84
N LEU A 361 -32.54 -4.48 -6.58
CA LEU A 361 -33.85 -4.89 -6.12
C LEU A 361 -34.77 -3.65 -5.95
N PRO A 362 -36.09 -3.83 -5.96
CA PRO A 362 -37.01 -2.72 -5.74
C PRO A 362 -36.86 -2.10 -4.34
N ALA A 363 -37.48 -0.92 -4.16
CA ALA A 363 -37.56 -0.17 -2.89
C ALA A 363 -36.20 0.31 -2.34
N GLY A 364 -35.14 0.41 -3.18
CA GLY A 364 -33.83 0.91 -2.77
C GLY A 364 -32.88 -0.17 -2.21
N PHE A 365 -33.22 -1.45 -2.36
CA PHE A 365 -32.33 -2.55 -1.99
C PHE A 365 -31.42 -2.96 -3.14
N SER A 366 -30.24 -3.44 -2.81
CA SER A 366 -29.40 -4.24 -3.72
C SER A 366 -28.67 -5.33 -2.96
N ALA A 367 -28.45 -6.47 -3.61
CA ALA A 367 -27.63 -7.55 -3.09
C ALA A 367 -26.40 -7.72 -3.99
N GLN A 368 -25.21 -7.82 -3.40
CA GLN A 368 -23.96 -7.98 -4.13
C GLN A 368 -23.13 -9.09 -3.51
N ALA A 369 -22.45 -9.89 -4.33
CA ALA A 369 -21.44 -10.83 -3.88
C ALA A 369 -20.17 -10.67 -4.72
N THR A 370 -19.03 -10.55 -4.06
CA THR A 370 -17.72 -10.50 -4.72
C THR A 370 -16.89 -11.71 -4.30
N LEU A 371 -16.39 -12.44 -5.30
CA LEU A 371 -15.42 -13.52 -5.13
C LEU A 371 -14.09 -13.06 -5.67
N GLY A 372 -13.04 -13.08 -4.84
CA GLY A 372 -11.68 -12.73 -5.22
C GLY A 372 -10.72 -13.90 -5.07
N TRP A 373 -9.83 -14.05 -6.03
CA TRP A 373 -8.75 -15.02 -6.01
C TRP A 373 -7.45 -14.37 -6.46
N GLU A 374 -6.35 -14.68 -5.75
CA GLU A 374 -5.03 -14.14 -6.02
C GLU A 374 -4.00 -15.26 -5.85
N ASP A 375 -3.10 -15.43 -6.83
CA ASP A 375 -1.95 -16.34 -6.78
C ASP A 375 -0.69 -15.51 -7.03
N ARG A 376 0.18 -15.48 -6.04
CA ARG A 376 1.49 -14.83 -6.13
C ARG A 376 2.59 -15.86 -5.99
N GLN A 377 3.53 -15.84 -6.93
CA GLN A 377 4.68 -16.72 -6.98
C GLN A 377 5.94 -15.86 -7.06
N TYR A 378 6.89 -16.12 -6.19
CA TYR A 378 8.16 -15.43 -6.16
C TYR A 378 9.31 -16.44 -6.23
N GLN A 379 10.13 -16.30 -7.25
CA GLN A 379 11.30 -17.13 -7.51
C GLN A 379 12.55 -16.29 -7.34
N GLN A 380 13.58 -16.85 -6.69
CA GLN A 380 14.91 -16.27 -6.56
C GLN A 380 15.94 -17.24 -7.09
N THR A 381 16.82 -16.75 -7.97
CA THR A 381 17.93 -17.52 -8.53
C THR A 381 19.18 -16.66 -8.40
N HIS A 382 20.03 -16.99 -7.42
CA HIS A 382 21.23 -16.23 -7.10
C HIS A 382 22.47 -17.11 -7.26
N TYR A 383 23.49 -16.54 -7.82
CA TYR A 383 24.81 -17.15 -7.87
C TYR A 383 25.89 -16.17 -7.41
N THR A 384 26.81 -16.65 -6.59
CA THR A 384 28.00 -15.93 -6.16
C THR A 384 29.21 -16.66 -6.74
N SER A 385 30.03 -15.96 -7.53
CA SER A 385 31.20 -16.51 -8.21
C SER A 385 32.18 -17.18 -7.26
N ALA A 386 32.91 -18.16 -7.74
CA ALA A 386 34.05 -18.78 -7.06
C ALA A 386 35.12 -17.75 -6.67
N LEU A 387 35.25 -16.70 -7.46
CA LEU A 387 36.23 -15.62 -7.27
C LEU A 387 35.70 -14.45 -6.45
N HIS A 388 34.45 -14.53 -5.97
CA HIS A 388 33.90 -13.56 -5.06
C HIS A 388 34.52 -13.68 -3.66
N ARG A 389 34.77 -12.56 -3.01
CA ARG A 389 35.39 -12.50 -1.67
C ARG A 389 34.82 -13.50 -0.66
N THR A 390 33.47 -13.65 -0.62
CA THR A 390 32.85 -14.59 0.33
C THR A 390 33.12 -16.04 -0.01
N SER A 391 33.28 -16.37 -1.29
CA SER A 391 33.66 -17.72 -1.74
C SER A 391 35.12 -18.00 -1.38
N LEU A 392 36.00 -17.04 -1.65
CA LEU A 392 37.43 -17.15 -1.31
C LEU A 392 37.66 -17.27 0.19
N ASN A 393 37.03 -16.44 1.01
CA ASN A 393 37.08 -16.50 2.47
C ASN A 393 36.46 -17.77 3.04
N GLY A 394 35.40 -18.28 2.43
CA GLY A 394 34.71 -19.51 2.80
C GLY A 394 35.39 -20.79 2.27
N SER A 395 36.45 -20.65 1.48
CA SER A 395 37.21 -21.76 0.83
C SER A 395 36.31 -22.70 0.02
N TYR A 396 35.35 -22.16 -0.74
CA TYR A 396 34.47 -22.91 -1.66
C TYR A 396 34.41 -22.24 -3.04
N LYS A 397 34.16 -23.05 -4.07
CA LYS A 397 34.06 -22.62 -5.46
C LYS A 397 32.65 -22.26 -5.84
N GLY A 398 32.25 -21.01 -5.55
CA GLY A 398 30.93 -20.49 -5.86
C GLY A 398 29.81 -20.98 -4.92
N ARG A 399 28.73 -20.22 -4.90
CA ARG A 399 27.53 -20.49 -4.09
C ARG A 399 26.28 -20.26 -4.94
N GLY A 400 25.49 -21.31 -5.13
CA GLY A 400 24.15 -21.23 -5.73
C GLY A 400 23.07 -21.17 -4.68
N PHE A 401 22.06 -20.32 -4.89
CA PHE A 401 20.86 -20.23 -4.08
C PHE A 401 19.63 -20.20 -4.97
N HIS A 402 18.67 -21.07 -4.71
CA HIS A 402 17.40 -21.10 -5.40
C HIS A 402 16.27 -21.16 -4.37
N ALA A 403 15.29 -20.25 -4.50
CA ALA A 403 14.12 -20.24 -3.64
C ALA A 403 12.84 -20.00 -4.43
N TYR A 404 11.77 -20.58 -3.95
CA TYR A 404 10.43 -20.41 -4.48
C TYR A 404 9.46 -20.20 -3.32
N SER A 405 8.57 -19.23 -3.45
CA SER A 405 7.46 -19.06 -2.54
C SER A 405 6.16 -18.83 -3.31
N LYS A 406 5.08 -19.39 -2.79
CA LYS A 406 3.74 -19.27 -3.33
C LYS A 406 2.79 -18.83 -2.24
N THR A 407 1.95 -17.84 -2.56
CA THR A 407 0.88 -17.36 -1.68
C THR A 407 -0.42 -17.31 -2.48
N VAL A 408 -1.46 -17.96 -1.96
CA VAL A 408 -2.80 -17.93 -2.54
C VAL A 408 -3.76 -17.30 -1.54
N ASN A 409 -4.45 -16.24 -1.99
CA ASN A 409 -5.51 -15.58 -1.24
C ASN A 409 -6.86 -15.86 -1.89
N VAL A 410 -7.87 -16.13 -1.05
CA VAL A 410 -9.26 -16.27 -1.47
C VAL A 410 -10.12 -15.36 -0.60
N SER A 411 -11.02 -14.61 -1.22
CA SER A 411 -11.99 -13.78 -0.50
C SER A 411 -13.40 -13.97 -1.04
N PHE A 412 -14.40 -13.91 -0.15
CA PHE A 412 -15.81 -13.93 -0.51
C PHE A 412 -16.56 -12.93 0.35
N GLU A 413 -17.22 -11.96 -0.29
CA GLU A 413 -17.79 -10.80 0.37
C GLU A 413 -19.23 -10.50 -0.13
N PRO A 414 -20.24 -11.22 0.36
CA PRO A 414 -21.65 -10.90 0.09
C PRO A 414 -22.14 -9.74 0.97
N THR A 415 -22.91 -8.83 0.38
CA THR A 415 -23.53 -7.68 1.04
C THR A 415 -24.95 -7.47 0.60
N ILE A 416 -25.77 -6.93 1.48
CA ILE A 416 -27.08 -6.37 1.18
C ILE A 416 -27.00 -4.87 1.50
N ASN A 417 -27.37 -4.06 0.54
CA ASN A 417 -27.36 -2.60 0.64
C ASN A 417 -28.79 -2.08 0.54
N PHE A 418 -29.03 -1.00 1.23
CA PHE A 418 -30.28 -0.24 1.21
C PHE A 418 -29.97 1.25 1.10
N MET A 419 -30.65 1.96 0.20
CA MET A 419 -30.56 3.42 0.10
C MET A 419 -31.91 3.99 -0.31
N ARG A 420 -32.42 4.93 0.48
CA ARG A 420 -33.68 5.59 0.17
C ARG A 420 -33.76 6.97 0.81
N VAL A 421 -34.40 7.89 0.10
CA VAL A 421 -34.80 9.20 0.61
C VAL A 421 -36.28 9.13 1.01
N PHE A 422 -36.61 9.57 2.23
CA PHE A 422 -37.95 9.63 2.77
C PHE A 422 -38.33 11.09 2.98
N ALA A 423 -39.57 11.45 2.61
CA ALA A 423 -40.12 12.78 2.77
C ALA A 423 -39.19 13.91 2.30
N ASP A 424 -38.41 13.64 1.25
CA ASP A 424 -37.41 14.53 0.59
C ASP A 424 -36.30 15.08 1.50
N ASP A 425 -36.37 14.85 2.80
CA ASP A 425 -35.47 15.42 3.82
C ASP A 425 -34.60 14.36 4.53
N HIS A 426 -35.00 13.09 4.51
CA HIS A 426 -34.37 12.03 5.30
C HIS A 426 -33.70 11.03 4.39
N THR A 427 -32.39 11.10 4.27
CA THR A 427 -31.62 10.11 3.52
C THR A 427 -31.11 9.02 4.47
N VAL A 428 -31.48 7.77 4.17
CA VAL A 428 -31.04 6.59 4.90
C VAL A 428 -30.26 5.68 3.96
N SER A 429 -29.06 5.29 4.35
CA SER A 429 -28.33 4.21 3.67
C SER A 429 -27.78 3.20 4.68
N ALA A 430 -27.84 1.92 4.34
CA ALA A 430 -27.36 0.86 5.21
C ALA A 430 -26.69 -0.24 4.38
N VAL A 431 -25.73 -0.92 4.97
CA VAL A 431 -25.13 -2.13 4.45
C VAL A 431 -25.00 -3.17 5.55
N ALA A 432 -25.31 -4.41 5.24
CA ALA A 432 -24.98 -5.57 6.07
C ALA A 432 -24.26 -6.60 5.20
N GLY A 433 -23.29 -7.29 5.77
CA GLY A 433 -22.50 -8.23 4.98
C GLY A 433 -21.78 -9.27 5.83
N TYR A 434 -21.26 -10.23 5.10
CA TYR A 434 -20.36 -11.27 5.57
C TYR A 434 -19.04 -11.15 4.80
N SER A 435 -17.92 -11.48 5.44
CA SER A 435 -16.60 -11.50 4.81
C SER A 435 -15.88 -12.78 5.22
N TYR A 436 -15.37 -13.48 4.23
CA TYR A 436 -14.45 -14.60 4.38
C TYR A 436 -13.16 -14.28 3.66
N TRP A 437 -12.03 -14.50 4.32
CA TRP A 437 -10.72 -14.40 3.72
C TRP A 437 -9.82 -15.53 4.20
N GLU A 438 -9.11 -16.16 3.28
CA GLU A 438 -8.14 -17.21 3.55
C GLU A 438 -6.82 -16.92 2.83
N ASN A 439 -5.71 -17.07 3.54
CA ASN A 439 -4.35 -17.05 3.00
C ASN A 439 -3.70 -18.43 3.19
N ASN A 440 -3.10 -18.93 2.12
CA ASN A 440 -2.32 -20.15 2.12
C ASN A 440 -0.95 -19.87 1.51
N SER A 441 0.12 -20.07 2.28
CA SER A 441 1.48 -19.75 1.87
C SER A 441 2.42 -20.91 2.11
N GLU A 442 3.32 -21.14 1.14
CA GLU A 442 4.37 -22.16 1.21
C GLU A 442 5.63 -21.65 0.55
N ASN A 443 6.76 -22.15 1.01
CA ASN A 443 8.05 -21.87 0.39
C ASN A 443 8.97 -23.08 0.46
N PHE A 444 9.95 -23.10 -0.43
CA PHE A 444 11.14 -23.92 -0.30
C PHE A 444 12.37 -23.13 -0.76
N ASN A 445 13.53 -23.48 -0.26
CA ASN A 445 14.81 -22.98 -0.73
C ASN A 445 15.89 -24.04 -0.66
N MET A 446 16.91 -23.88 -1.50
CA MET A 446 18.10 -24.69 -1.49
C MET A 446 19.33 -23.80 -1.69
N THR A 447 20.43 -24.20 -1.04
CA THR A 447 21.75 -23.59 -1.21
C THR A 447 22.74 -24.70 -1.41
N ASN A 448 23.57 -24.61 -2.47
CA ASN A 448 24.67 -25.52 -2.70
C ASN A 448 25.94 -24.71 -2.98
N TYR A 449 27.06 -25.35 -2.84
CA TYR A 449 28.39 -24.74 -2.92
C TYR A 449 29.32 -25.63 -3.72
N ASP A 450 30.50 -25.10 -4.09
CA ASP A 450 31.61 -25.80 -4.67
C ASP A 450 31.29 -26.31 -6.07
N PHE A 451 30.92 -25.40 -6.95
CA PHE A 451 30.57 -25.68 -8.34
C PHE A 451 31.83 -25.88 -9.18
N PRO A 452 31.82 -26.80 -10.16
CA PRO A 452 32.99 -27.08 -11.00
C PRO A 452 33.35 -25.91 -11.92
N VAL A 453 32.38 -25.10 -12.33
CA VAL A 453 32.56 -23.92 -13.18
C VAL A 453 31.54 -22.82 -12.80
N ASP A 454 31.96 -21.57 -12.89
CA ASP A 454 31.10 -20.41 -12.61
C ASP A 454 30.00 -20.21 -13.68
N GLY A 455 30.21 -20.63 -14.93
CA GLY A 455 29.30 -20.36 -16.04
C GLY A 455 27.92 -21.04 -15.95
N VAL A 456 27.78 -22.07 -15.15
CA VAL A 456 26.50 -22.77 -14.90
C VAL A 456 25.60 -21.98 -13.95
N GLY A 457 26.22 -21.24 -13.02
CA GLY A 457 25.49 -20.45 -12.03
C GLY A 457 24.58 -21.30 -11.14
N ALA A 458 23.44 -20.74 -10.75
CA ALA A 458 22.45 -21.42 -9.92
C ALA A 458 21.42 -22.26 -10.71
N TRP A 459 21.60 -22.44 -12.01
CA TRP A 459 20.63 -23.18 -12.86
C TRP A 459 20.77 -24.69 -12.76
N ASP A 460 21.96 -25.19 -12.41
CA ASP A 460 22.19 -26.59 -12.13
C ASP A 460 22.74 -26.79 -10.71
N MET A 461 21.83 -26.73 -9.76
CA MET A 461 22.14 -26.87 -8.33
C MET A 461 22.71 -28.24 -7.95
N GLY A 462 22.49 -29.26 -8.79
CA GLY A 462 22.98 -30.62 -8.55
C GLY A 462 24.47 -30.79 -8.71
N THR A 463 25.15 -29.87 -9.46
CA THR A 463 26.58 -30.00 -9.78
C THR A 463 27.52 -29.53 -8.66
N GLY A 464 27.00 -28.78 -7.66
CA GLY A 464 27.80 -28.38 -6.51
C GLY A 464 28.14 -29.57 -5.60
N SER A 465 29.40 -29.74 -5.20
CA SER A 465 29.86 -30.91 -4.49
C SER A 465 29.33 -31.06 -3.08
N TRP A 466 28.90 -29.94 -2.43
CA TRP A 466 28.37 -30.01 -1.08
C TRP A 466 27.07 -30.81 -0.97
N LEU A 467 26.35 -31.01 -2.07
CA LEU A 467 25.18 -31.90 -2.07
C LEU A 467 25.61 -33.35 -1.86
N SER A 468 26.58 -33.83 -2.59
CA SER A 468 27.14 -35.19 -2.44
C SER A 468 27.83 -35.39 -1.07
N ASP A 469 28.42 -34.32 -0.54
CA ASP A 469 29.08 -34.32 0.76
C ASP A 469 28.12 -34.26 1.94
N GLY A 470 26.80 -34.13 1.69
CA GLY A 470 25.79 -33.96 2.75
C GLY A 470 25.84 -32.62 3.48
N LYS A 471 26.44 -31.58 2.88
CA LYS A 471 26.61 -30.23 3.46
C LYS A 471 25.66 -29.20 2.84
N ALA A 472 25.01 -29.51 1.72
CA ALA A 472 24.04 -28.59 1.08
C ALA A 472 22.85 -28.33 1.99
N ALA A 473 22.34 -27.08 2.00
CA ALA A 473 21.20 -26.69 2.81
C ALA A 473 19.92 -26.70 1.96
N MET A 474 18.89 -27.37 2.46
CA MET A 474 17.53 -27.34 1.89
C MET A 474 16.50 -27.14 2.99
N SER A 475 15.50 -26.33 2.71
CA SER A 475 14.36 -26.19 3.61
C SER A 475 13.05 -25.99 2.84
N SER A 476 11.97 -26.51 3.41
CA SER A 476 10.62 -26.24 2.91
C SER A 476 9.69 -25.98 4.08
N HIS A 477 8.75 -25.07 3.86
CA HIS A 477 7.81 -24.71 4.90
C HIS A 477 6.43 -24.44 4.30
N LYS A 478 5.41 -25.01 4.94
CA LYS A 478 4.01 -24.68 4.69
C LYS A 478 3.45 -24.00 5.92
N TYR A 479 3.07 -22.73 5.74
CA TYR A 479 2.55 -21.94 6.85
C TYR A 479 1.14 -22.38 7.25
N PRO A 480 0.78 -22.24 8.53
CA PRO A 480 -0.61 -22.44 8.96
C PRO A 480 -1.54 -21.53 8.16
N ARG A 481 -2.66 -22.09 7.70
CA ARG A 481 -3.68 -21.29 7.01
C ARG A 481 -4.20 -20.18 7.89
N GLU A 482 -4.17 -18.97 7.36
CA GLU A 482 -4.79 -17.82 8.00
C GLU A 482 -6.21 -17.66 7.50
N ARG A 483 -7.16 -17.54 8.43
CA ARG A 483 -8.57 -17.30 8.11
C ARG A 483 -9.10 -16.15 8.91
N LEU A 484 -9.86 -15.30 8.22
CA LEU A 484 -10.67 -14.23 8.81
C LEU A 484 -12.12 -14.45 8.38
N ILE A 485 -13.02 -14.43 9.35
CA ILE A 485 -14.47 -14.51 9.12
C ILE A 485 -15.09 -13.35 9.87
N SER A 486 -16.01 -12.62 9.24
CA SER A 486 -16.66 -11.53 9.92
C SER A 486 -18.08 -11.26 9.42
N PHE A 487 -18.88 -10.70 10.33
CA PHE A 487 -20.19 -10.13 10.09
C PHE A 487 -20.10 -8.63 10.37
N PHE A 488 -20.64 -7.82 9.47
CA PHE A 488 -20.55 -6.38 9.61
C PHE A 488 -21.82 -5.68 9.16
N GLY A 489 -22.00 -4.48 9.70
CA GLY A 489 -23.07 -3.58 9.30
C GLY A 489 -22.69 -2.14 9.49
N ARG A 490 -23.24 -1.25 8.67
CA ARG A 490 -23.16 0.19 8.80
C ARG A 490 -24.48 0.80 8.39
N ALA A 491 -24.89 1.81 9.13
CA ALA A 491 -26.02 2.65 8.80
C ALA A 491 -25.61 4.12 8.80
N ASN A 492 -26.08 4.86 7.81
CA ASN A 492 -25.87 6.29 7.69
C ASN A 492 -27.26 6.96 7.59
N TYR A 493 -27.40 8.07 8.28
CA TYR A 493 -28.58 8.89 8.28
C TYR A 493 -28.21 10.35 8.05
N SER A 494 -28.91 11.03 7.16
CA SER A 494 -28.78 12.46 6.94
C SER A 494 -30.15 13.11 6.96
N TYR A 495 -30.27 14.21 7.69
CA TYR A 495 -31.48 15.04 7.76
C TYR A 495 -31.20 16.41 7.16
N LYS A 496 -31.86 16.71 6.02
CA LYS A 496 -31.77 17.99 5.31
C LYS A 496 -30.35 18.39 4.94
N ASP A 497 -29.45 17.42 4.76
CA ASP A 497 -28.01 17.66 4.58
C ASP A 497 -27.38 18.57 5.67
N ARG A 498 -27.97 18.60 6.86
CA ARG A 498 -27.48 19.38 8.01
C ARG A 498 -26.93 18.51 9.11
N TYR A 499 -27.68 17.49 9.51
CA TYR A 499 -27.32 16.59 10.60
C TYR A 499 -27.09 15.20 10.04
N MET A 500 -25.90 14.70 10.24
CA MET A 500 -25.47 13.41 9.72
C MET A 500 -25.04 12.52 10.88
N LEU A 501 -25.41 11.24 10.82
CA LEU A 501 -25.02 10.23 11.80
C LEU A 501 -24.62 8.96 11.06
N THR A 502 -23.48 8.38 11.45
CA THR A 502 -23.00 7.08 10.94
C THR A 502 -22.71 6.18 12.13
N GLY A 503 -23.21 4.95 12.07
CA GLY A 503 -22.88 3.90 13.02
C GLY A 503 -22.40 2.65 12.26
N SER A 504 -21.36 1.98 12.74
CA SER A 504 -20.87 0.73 12.18
C SER A 504 -20.46 -0.25 13.26
N VAL A 505 -20.61 -1.55 12.94
CA VAL A 505 -20.19 -2.66 13.79
C VAL A 505 -19.62 -3.77 12.92
N ARG A 506 -18.56 -4.41 13.42
CA ARG A 506 -17.96 -5.62 12.83
C ARG A 506 -17.61 -6.61 13.93
N HIS A 507 -18.10 -7.84 13.80
CA HIS A 507 -17.74 -8.97 14.64
C HIS A 507 -16.86 -9.89 13.82
N GLU A 508 -15.59 -10.05 14.22
CA GLU A 508 -14.56 -10.71 13.41
C GLU A 508 -13.81 -11.76 14.20
N GLY A 509 -13.62 -12.95 13.58
CA GLY A 509 -12.85 -14.05 14.10
C GLY A 509 -11.59 -14.31 13.26
N SER A 510 -10.44 -14.51 13.93
CA SER A 510 -9.16 -14.82 13.30
C SER A 510 -8.57 -16.12 13.80
N SER A 511 -8.04 -16.94 12.88
CA SER A 511 -7.34 -18.19 13.22
C SER A 511 -5.99 -17.97 13.90
N LYS A 512 -5.46 -16.73 13.93
CA LYS A 512 -4.16 -16.41 14.55
C LYS A 512 -4.19 -16.38 16.06
N PHE A 513 -5.35 -16.12 16.66
CA PHE A 513 -5.48 -15.95 18.12
C PHE A 513 -5.78 -17.26 18.85
N GLY A 514 -5.54 -17.23 20.14
CA GLY A 514 -5.84 -18.34 21.05
C GLY A 514 -7.29 -18.75 21.02
N LYS A 515 -7.57 -20.02 21.35
CA LYS A 515 -8.91 -20.62 21.22
C LYS A 515 -10.03 -19.80 21.86
N ASN A 516 -9.75 -19.13 22.99
CA ASN A 516 -10.73 -18.36 23.75
C ASN A 516 -10.89 -16.90 23.26
N HIS A 517 -9.99 -16.42 22.40
CA HIS A 517 -9.89 -15.00 22.02
C HIS A 517 -9.93 -14.78 20.51
N ARG A 518 -10.41 -15.75 19.74
CA ARG A 518 -10.49 -15.68 18.27
C ARG A 518 -11.40 -14.57 17.78
N TRP A 519 -12.47 -14.29 18.52
CA TRP A 519 -13.49 -13.32 18.12
C TRP A 519 -13.31 -11.97 18.82
N GLY A 520 -13.48 -10.90 18.07
CA GLY A 520 -13.49 -9.52 18.55
C GLY A 520 -14.62 -8.73 17.92
N THR A 521 -15.16 -7.78 18.68
CA THR A 521 -16.19 -6.85 18.19
C THR A 521 -15.61 -5.45 18.13
N PHE A 522 -15.74 -4.81 16.99
CA PHE A 522 -15.24 -3.48 16.66
C PHE A 522 -16.41 -2.62 16.23
N TRP A 523 -16.48 -1.38 16.71
CA TRP A 523 -17.59 -0.50 16.42
C TRP A 523 -17.11 0.93 16.29
N ALA A 524 -17.92 1.73 15.59
CA ALA A 524 -17.67 3.15 15.50
C ALA A 524 -18.97 3.93 15.35
N VAL A 525 -18.94 5.17 15.81
CA VAL A 525 -19.99 6.15 15.62
C VAL A 525 -19.38 7.49 15.25
N SER A 526 -20.01 8.19 14.31
CA SER A 526 -19.60 9.55 13.94
C SER A 526 -20.81 10.41 13.61
N GLY A 527 -20.70 11.68 13.93
CA GLY A 527 -21.71 12.69 13.64
C GLY A 527 -21.11 13.87 12.88
N GLY A 528 -21.92 14.49 12.04
CA GLY A 528 -21.60 15.71 11.31
C GLY A 528 -22.73 16.74 11.44
N TRP A 529 -22.33 17.99 11.59
CA TRP A 529 -23.25 19.13 11.56
C TRP A 529 -22.75 20.14 10.52
N ARG A 530 -23.52 20.27 9.45
CA ARG A 530 -23.26 21.25 8.39
C ARG A 530 -23.92 22.57 8.74
N ILE A 531 -23.17 23.42 9.41
CA ILE A 531 -23.62 24.69 9.97
C ILE A 531 -24.02 25.67 8.86
N SER A 532 -23.34 25.62 7.71
CA SER A 532 -23.67 26.46 6.55
C SER A 532 -25.10 26.29 6.03
N ASN A 533 -25.73 25.12 6.27
CA ASN A 533 -27.10 24.87 5.86
C ASN A 533 -28.16 25.35 6.87
N GLU A 534 -27.74 25.93 7.99
CA GLU A 534 -28.64 26.49 8.96
C GLU A 534 -29.25 27.81 8.50
N ALA A 535 -30.48 28.10 8.95
CA ALA A 535 -31.19 29.27 8.51
C ALA A 535 -30.46 30.59 8.83
N PHE A 536 -29.67 30.62 9.90
CA PHE A 536 -28.93 31.83 10.32
C PHE A 536 -27.66 32.08 9.56
N LEU A 537 -27.16 31.11 8.74
CA LEU A 537 -25.98 31.26 7.88
C LEU A 537 -26.29 31.16 6.38
N ARG A 538 -27.52 30.79 6.01
CA ARG A 538 -27.90 30.56 4.60
C ARG A 538 -27.67 31.78 3.71
N ASP A 539 -27.85 32.99 4.25
CA ASP A 539 -27.74 34.26 3.51
C ASP A 539 -26.32 34.87 3.54
N VAL A 540 -25.37 34.17 4.15
CA VAL A 540 -23.96 34.62 4.22
C VAL A 540 -23.26 34.28 2.92
N SER A 541 -23.20 35.25 2.01
CA SER A 541 -22.77 35.05 0.63
C SER A 541 -21.29 34.63 0.43
N PHE A 542 -20.44 34.84 1.43
CA PHE A 542 -19.02 34.44 1.35
C PHE A 542 -18.74 33.04 1.92
N LEU A 543 -19.73 32.43 2.61
CA LEU A 543 -19.63 31.11 3.24
C LEU A 543 -20.31 30.06 2.36
N ASP A 544 -19.54 29.16 1.75
CA ASP A 544 -20.05 28.10 0.88
C ASP A 544 -20.30 26.82 1.65
N ASP A 545 -19.37 26.42 2.53
CA ASP A 545 -19.52 25.25 3.38
C ASP A 545 -18.82 25.44 4.73
N LEU A 546 -19.48 24.98 5.79
CA LEU A 546 -18.92 24.90 7.14
C LEU A 546 -19.53 23.69 7.85
N LYS A 547 -18.70 22.67 8.10
CA LYS A 547 -19.15 21.41 8.70
C LYS A 547 -18.21 21.00 9.83
N VAL A 548 -18.79 20.73 10.99
CA VAL A 548 -18.09 20.12 12.13
C VAL A 548 -18.35 18.62 12.15
N ARG A 549 -17.32 17.84 12.41
CA ARG A 549 -17.36 16.37 12.49
C ARG A 549 -16.79 15.89 13.82
N VAL A 550 -17.41 14.87 14.41
CA VAL A 550 -16.90 14.17 15.58
C VAL A 550 -17.09 12.68 15.36
N GLY A 551 -16.00 11.92 15.53
CA GLY A 551 -16.01 10.47 15.35
C GLY A 551 -15.25 9.77 16.48
N TYR A 552 -15.82 8.67 16.97
CA TYR A 552 -15.16 7.75 17.88
C TYR A 552 -15.32 6.32 17.39
N GLY A 553 -14.24 5.55 17.41
CA GLY A 553 -14.29 4.16 16.98
C GLY A 553 -13.21 3.31 17.61
N VAL A 554 -13.47 2.01 17.62
CA VAL A 554 -12.56 0.97 18.10
C VAL A 554 -12.30 0.00 16.97
N THR A 555 -11.03 -0.19 16.60
CA THR A 555 -10.57 -1.20 15.65
C THR A 555 -9.61 -2.17 16.34
N GLY A 556 -9.42 -3.35 15.76
CA GLY A 556 -8.42 -4.33 16.22
C GLY A 556 -7.19 -4.35 15.34
N ASN A 557 -6.16 -5.09 15.76
CA ASN A 557 -5.01 -5.42 14.93
C ASN A 557 -4.67 -6.90 15.08
N ASN A 558 -4.52 -7.62 13.95
CA ASN A 558 -4.10 -9.01 13.89
C ASN A 558 -2.88 -9.19 12.97
N ASN A 559 -2.18 -8.12 12.62
CA ASN A 559 -1.10 -8.17 11.64
C ASN A 559 0.22 -8.62 12.30
N PHE A 560 0.27 -9.90 12.68
CA PHE A 560 1.44 -10.61 13.19
C PHE A 560 1.51 -12.01 12.58
N SER A 561 2.65 -12.69 12.76
CA SER A 561 2.89 -14.01 12.15
C SER A 561 1.88 -15.06 12.59
N ALA A 562 1.40 -15.84 11.63
CA ALA A 562 0.54 -17.01 11.92
C ALA A 562 1.23 -18.00 12.85
N GLY A 563 0.42 -18.67 13.67
CA GLY A 563 0.89 -19.76 14.55
C GLY A 563 1.47 -19.29 15.89
N ALA A 564 1.48 -17.98 16.22
CA ALA A 564 1.95 -17.52 17.54
C ALA A 564 1.17 -18.11 18.73
N SER A 565 -0.08 -18.50 18.51
CA SER A 565 -0.92 -19.19 19.50
C SER A 565 -0.95 -20.73 19.33
N THR A 566 -0.07 -21.31 18.50
CA THR A 566 -0.07 -22.75 18.16
C THR A 566 1.29 -23.34 18.50
N ALA A 567 1.30 -24.55 19.08
CA ALA A 567 2.51 -25.31 19.31
C ALA A 567 3.18 -25.65 17.96
N MET A 568 4.45 -25.35 17.87
CA MET A 568 5.29 -25.69 16.72
C MET A 568 6.57 -26.35 17.21
N TYR A 569 7.06 -27.28 16.43
CA TYR A 569 8.33 -27.96 16.67
C TYR A 569 9.25 -27.70 15.48
N SER A 570 10.52 -27.58 15.76
CA SER A 570 11.56 -27.47 14.74
C SER A 570 12.70 -28.43 14.99
N SER A 571 13.37 -28.84 13.95
CA SER A 571 14.60 -29.62 14.05
C SER A 571 15.77 -28.65 14.24
N ASN A 572 16.08 -28.31 15.50
CA ASN A 572 17.03 -27.23 15.79
C ASN A 572 18.44 -27.71 16.12
N SER A 573 18.62 -29.02 16.35
CA SER A 573 19.92 -29.55 16.80
C SER A 573 20.07 -31.02 16.45
N MET A 574 21.31 -31.44 16.44
CA MET A 574 21.69 -32.84 16.34
C MET A 574 21.91 -33.35 17.77
N TRP A 575 21.44 -34.54 18.05
CA TRP A 575 21.63 -35.24 19.32
C TRP A 575 22.46 -36.47 19.10
N PRO A 576 23.54 -36.71 19.88
CA PRO A 576 24.31 -37.93 19.79
C PRO A 576 23.53 -39.08 20.41
N TYR A 577 23.19 -40.06 19.61
CA TYR A 577 22.52 -41.27 20.07
C TYR A 577 23.23 -42.51 19.48
N ASN A 578 23.66 -43.40 20.36
CA ASN A 578 24.32 -44.63 19.99
C ASN A 578 25.48 -44.46 18.97
N GLY A 579 26.32 -43.44 19.18
CA GLY A 579 27.47 -43.13 18.32
C GLY A 579 27.15 -42.43 17.02
N THR A 580 25.89 -42.13 16.73
CA THR A 580 25.43 -41.40 15.54
C THR A 580 24.74 -40.10 15.93
N TRP A 581 24.95 -39.05 15.14
CA TRP A 581 24.20 -37.79 15.30
C TRP A 581 22.84 -37.92 14.63
N ILE A 582 21.76 -37.82 15.42
CA ILE A 582 20.38 -37.86 14.94
C ILE A 582 19.74 -36.46 15.05
N THR A 583 18.88 -36.13 14.10
CA THR A 583 18.11 -34.88 14.17
C THR A 583 17.13 -34.95 15.33
N SER A 584 17.21 -33.96 16.23
CA SER A 584 16.26 -33.81 17.34
C SER A 584 15.20 -32.74 17.00
N TYR A 585 13.99 -32.95 17.53
CA TYR A 585 12.89 -32.00 17.42
C TYR A 585 12.60 -31.40 18.79
N GLY A 586 12.60 -30.08 18.86
CA GLY A 586 12.26 -29.32 20.06
C GLY A 586 11.16 -28.30 19.83
N PRO A 587 10.55 -27.76 20.89
CA PRO A 587 9.62 -26.64 20.74
C PRO A 587 10.28 -25.45 20.03
N ALA A 588 9.61 -24.93 19.01
CA ALA A 588 10.09 -23.76 18.24
C ALA A 588 9.65 -22.42 18.86
N ARG A 589 8.74 -22.47 19.83
CA ARG A 589 8.20 -21.29 20.53
C ARG A 589 7.45 -21.66 21.80
N ASN A 590 7.27 -20.70 22.68
CA ASN A 590 6.29 -20.77 23.75
C ASN A 590 4.89 -20.49 23.18
N VAL A 591 3.89 -21.27 23.59
CA VAL A 591 2.50 -21.09 23.16
C VAL A 591 1.79 -20.16 24.14
N ASN A 592 1.12 -19.13 23.62
CA ASN A 592 0.25 -18.29 24.41
C ASN A 592 -1.22 -18.47 23.96
N TYR A 593 -1.99 -19.22 24.77
CA TYR A 593 -3.42 -19.46 24.50
C TYR A 593 -4.31 -18.24 24.79
N ASP A 594 -3.82 -17.28 25.58
CA ASP A 594 -4.52 -16.05 25.96
C ASP A 594 -4.22 -14.87 25.02
N LEU A 595 -3.47 -15.15 23.92
CA LEU A 595 -3.18 -14.15 22.91
C LEU A 595 -4.47 -13.61 22.30
N HIS A 596 -4.68 -12.31 22.42
CA HIS A 596 -5.89 -11.63 21.98
C HIS A 596 -5.58 -10.37 21.13
N TRP A 597 -6.62 -9.74 20.63
CA TRP A 597 -6.54 -8.59 19.74
C TRP A 597 -5.90 -7.38 20.41
N GLU A 598 -4.97 -6.71 19.71
CA GLU A 598 -4.68 -5.32 20.02
C GLU A 598 -5.92 -4.49 19.74
N LYS A 599 -6.28 -3.57 20.64
CA LYS A 599 -7.40 -2.66 20.47
C LYS A 599 -6.90 -1.25 20.29
N LYS A 600 -7.36 -0.60 19.22
CA LYS A 600 -7.10 0.79 18.92
C LYS A 600 -8.39 1.58 19.03
N ALA A 601 -8.48 2.48 20.02
CA ALA A 601 -9.56 3.44 20.17
C ALA A 601 -9.10 4.81 19.70
N GLU A 602 -9.93 5.51 18.91
CA GLU A 602 -9.58 6.82 18.35
C GLU A 602 -10.76 7.78 18.43
N LEU A 603 -10.51 8.98 18.97
CA LEU A 603 -11.37 10.14 18.89
C LEU A 603 -10.81 11.09 17.82
N ASN A 604 -11.66 11.52 16.90
CA ASN A 604 -11.33 12.52 15.87
C ASN A 604 -12.37 13.65 15.91
N ILE A 605 -11.91 14.89 15.86
CA ILE A 605 -12.75 16.08 15.72
C ILE A 605 -12.25 16.84 14.51
N GLY A 606 -13.13 17.14 13.57
CA GLY A 606 -12.80 17.76 12.30
C GLY A 606 -13.67 18.96 11.98
N LEU A 607 -13.10 19.89 11.23
CA LEU A 607 -13.78 21.06 10.65
C LEU A 607 -13.47 21.10 9.16
N ASP A 608 -14.51 21.07 8.33
CA ASP A 608 -14.40 21.31 6.89
C ASP A 608 -14.95 22.71 6.59
N TYR A 609 -14.28 23.47 5.73
CA TYR A 609 -14.67 24.82 5.38
C TYR A 609 -14.45 25.15 3.92
N ALA A 610 -15.34 25.98 3.36
CA ALA A 610 -15.20 26.58 2.03
C ALA A 610 -15.80 27.97 2.02
N PHE A 611 -15.10 28.90 1.35
CA PHE A 611 -15.45 30.31 1.27
C PHE A 611 -15.25 30.86 -0.15
N LEU A 612 -15.96 31.98 -0.45
CA LEU A 612 -15.75 32.80 -1.65
C LEU A 612 -15.98 32.03 -2.95
N ASN A 613 -17.11 31.33 -3.07
CA ASN A 613 -17.46 30.43 -4.18
C ASN A 613 -16.41 29.34 -4.38
N ASN A 614 -16.03 28.66 -3.30
CA ASN A 614 -15.01 27.63 -3.22
C ASN A 614 -13.61 28.09 -3.68
N ARG A 615 -13.33 29.40 -3.62
CA ARG A 615 -11.98 29.90 -3.90
C ARG A 615 -11.00 29.72 -2.76
N LEU A 616 -11.51 29.57 -1.54
CA LEU A 616 -10.72 29.22 -0.36
C LEU A 616 -11.42 28.04 0.32
N PHE A 617 -10.72 26.93 0.48
CA PHE A 617 -11.27 25.72 1.07
C PHE A 617 -10.23 24.99 1.89
N GLY A 618 -10.67 24.11 2.77
CA GLY A 618 -9.76 23.29 3.54
C GLY A 618 -10.44 22.47 4.61
N LYS A 619 -9.60 21.85 5.44
CA LYS A 619 -10.03 21.05 6.58
C LYS A 619 -9.00 21.10 7.70
N PHE A 620 -9.48 20.92 8.91
CA PHE A 620 -8.68 20.81 10.11
C PHE A 620 -9.17 19.61 10.93
N ASP A 621 -8.27 18.71 11.31
CA ASP A 621 -8.57 17.56 12.15
C ASP A 621 -7.62 17.53 13.35
N ILE A 622 -8.15 17.22 14.53
CA ILE A 622 -7.40 16.85 15.72
C ILE A 622 -7.81 15.46 16.17
N TYR A 623 -6.83 14.66 16.57
CA TYR A 623 -7.10 13.28 16.96
C TYR A 623 -6.31 12.84 18.18
N LYS A 624 -6.91 11.91 18.91
CA LYS A 624 -6.27 11.16 19.97
C LYS A 624 -6.56 9.68 19.78
N ARG A 625 -5.51 8.89 19.66
CA ARG A 625 -5.54 7.45 19.43
C ARG A 625 -4.86 6.73 20.58
N ARG A 626 -5.47 5.70 21.12
CA ARG A 626 -4.90 4.84 22.16
C ARG A 626 -4.90 3.40 21.68
N VAL A 627 -3.73 2.79 21.70
CA VAL A 627 -3.54 1.36 21.43
C VAL A 627 -3.32 0.66 22.75
N SER A 628 -4.08 -0.38 23.01
CA SER A 628 -4.00 -1.17 24.26
C SER A 628 -3.78 -2.65 23.94
N GLY A 629 -3.00 -3.31 24.80
CA GLY A 629 -2.67 -4.73 24.65
C GLY A 629 -1.85 -4.98 23.38
N MET A 630 -0.79 -4.17 23.14
CA MET A 630 0.10 -4.34 22.00
C MET A 630 0.70 -5.74 21.96
N LEU A 631 0.78 -6.33 20.77
CA LEU A 631 1.44 -7.61 20.55
C LEU A 631 2.95 -7.43 20.59
N TYR A 632 3.61 -8.05 21.55
CA TYR A 632 5.03 -7.88 21.78
C TYR A 632 5.71 -9.23 22.05
N ASN A 633 6.92 -9.41 21.50
CA ASN A 633 7.77 -10.56 21.82
C ASN A 633 8.66 -10.20 23.01
N ILE A 634 8.46 -10.88 24.11
CA ILE A 634 9.27 -10.69 25.31
C ILE A 634 10.21 -11.87 25.52
N ASN A 635 11.39 -11.59 26.07
CA ASN A 635 12.28 -12.65 26.54
C ASN A 635 11.77 -13.19 27.86
N VAL A 636 11.75 -14.50 27.98
CA VAL A 636 11.31 -15.23 29.18
C VAL A 636 12.44 -16.12 29.70
N PRO A 637 12.48 -16.41 31.02
CA PRO A 637 13.44 -17.36 31.55
C PRO A 637 13.28 -18.74 30.92
N ASN A 638 14.37 -19.29 30.41
CA ASN A 638 14.42 -20.66 29.90
C ASN A 638 15.52 -21.42 30.65
N PRO A 639 15.19 -22.40 31.52
CA PRO A 639 13.85 -22.82 31.98
C PRO A 639 13.17 -21.81 32.92
N PRO A 640 11.85 -21.90 33.23
CA PRO A 640 10.94 -23.00 32.90
C PRO A 640 10.27 -22.91 31.52
N ALA A 641 10.40 -21.78 30.80
CA ALA A 641 9.89 -21.69 29.44
C ALA A 641 10.66 -22.66 28.50
N VAL A 642 9.99 -23.16 27.48
CA VAL A 642 10.58 -24.08 26.50
C VAL A 642 11.33 -23.37 25.36
N TYR A 643 11.17 -22.04 25.27
CA TYR A 643 11.82 -21.19 24.28
C TYR A 643 12.15 -19.81 24.89
N GLU A 644 13.16 -19.12 24.38
CA GLU A 644 13.67 -17.85 24.93
C GLU A 644 12.69 -16.69 24.86
N THR A 645 11.74 -16.73 23.93
CA THR A 645 10.79 -15.64 23.72
C THR A 645 9.34 -16.15 23.72
N THR A 646 8.41 -15.28 24.11
CA THR A 646 6.98 -15.50 23.98
C THR A 646 6.28 -14.26 23.44
N THR A 647 5.29 -14.45 22.57
CA THR A 647 4.42 -13.38 22.11
C THR A 647 3.28 -13.19 23.09
N MET A 648 3.07 -11.99 23.57
CA MET A 648 1.94 -11.67 24.47
C MET A 648 1.43 -10.25 24.24
N ASN A 649 0.24 -9.98 24.78
CA ASN A 649 -0.34 -8.63 24.77
C ASN A 649 0.30 -7.80 25.87
N TYR A 650 1.11 -6.81 25.50
CA TYR A 650 2.01 -6.12 26.41
C TYR A 650 2.11 -4.63 26.10
N GLY A 651 1.73 -3.79 27.06
CA GLY A 651 1.90 -2.35 26.96
C GLY A 651 0.79 -1.60 26.20
N ASN A 652 0.88 -0.28 26.27
CA ASN A 652 -0.03 0.66 25.64
C ASN A 652 0.75 1.78 24.94
N LEU A 653 0.18 2.25 23.83
CA LEU A 653 0.71 3.36 23.02
C LEU A 653 -0.37 4.44 22.88
N GLU A 654 0.00 5.69 22.92
CA GLU A 654 -0.87 6.83 22.65
C GLU A 654 -0.29 7.66 21.51
N ASN A 655 -1.12 8.00 20.51
CA ASN A 655 -0.80 8.93 19.43
C ASN A 655 -1.75 10.12 19.53
N THR A 656 -1.18 11.32 19.49
CA THR A 656 -1.92 12.57 19.39
C THR A 656 -1.41 13.37 18.21
N GLY A 657 -2.28 14.11 17.55
CA GLY A 657 -1.86 14.93 16.44
C GLY A 657 -2.93 15.83 15.89
N TRP A 658 -2.52 16.65 14.94
CA TRP A 658 -3.41 17.52 14.17
C TRP A 658 -3.01 17.51 12.68
N GLU A 659 -3.98 17.77 11.84
CA GLU A 659 -3.85 17.86 10.40
C GLU A 659 -4.54 19.14 9.93
N PHE A 660 -3.86 19.92 9.12
CA PHE A 660 -4.39 21.14 8.53
C PHE A 660 -4.17 21.13 7.02
N GLU A 661 -5.23 21.41 6.29
CA GLU A 661 -5.19 21.57 4.84
C GLU A 661 -5.88 22.88 4.49
N ILE A 662 -5.22 23.71 3.68
CA ILE A 662 -5.78 24.91 3.10
C ILE A 662 -5.50 24.92 1.61
N GLY A 663 -6.55 25.06 0.82
CA GLY A 663 -6.51 25.16 -0.62
C GLY A 663 -7.09 26.51 -1.09
N GLY A 664 -6.55 27.01 -2.18
CA GLY A 664 -7.03 28.24 -2.76
C GLY A 664 -6.96 28.26 -4.28
N VAL A 665 -7.85 29.05 -4.90
CA VAL A 665 -7.87 29.35 -6.32
C VAL A 665 -7.60 30.84 -6.51
N PRO A 666 -6.32 31.30 -6.40
CA PRO A 666 -5.96 32.70 -6.48
C PRO A 666 -6.37 33.35 -7.80
N VAL A 667 -6.22 32.62 -8.89
CA VAL A 667 -6.56 33.09 -10.23
C VAL A 667 -7.47 32.08 -10.92
N LYS A 668 -8.64 32.54 -11.35
CA LYS A 668 -9.58 31.78 -12.17
C LYS A 668 -10.07 32.66 -13.29
N THR A 669 -9.61 32.41 -14.50
CA THR A 669 -10.04 33.08 -15.73
C THR A 669 -10.57 32.05 -16.72
N ARG A 670 -11.08 32.48 -17.86
CA ARG A 670 -11.58 31.58 -18.92
C ARG A 670 -10.50 30.62 -19.44
N ASN A 671 -9.24 31.06 -19.50
CA ASN A 671 -8.13 30.34 -20.12
C ASN A 671 -7.04 29.93 -19.13
N PHE A 672 -7.12 30.37 -17.86
CA PHE A 672 -6.10 30.07 -16.85
C PHE A 672 -6.74 29.87 -15.49
N ASN A 673 -6.46 28.74 -14.89
CA ASN A 673 -6.89 28.38 -13.54
C ASN A 673 -5.67 27.95 -12.71
N TRP A 674 -5.42 28.65 -11.62
CA TRP A 674 -4.36 28.33 -10.68
C TRP A 674 -4.96 27.90 -9.35
N THR A 675 -4.78 26.62 -9.01
CA THR A 675 -5.17 26.06 -7.72
C THR A 675 -3.92 25.68 -6.95
N THR A 676 -3.85 26.05 -5.69
CA THR A 676 -2.76 25.67 -4.77
C THR A 676 -3.32 25.11 -3.48
N THR A 677 -2.62 24.14 -2.90
CA THR A 677 -3.02 23.51 -1.64
C THR A 677 -1.79 23.31 -0.77
N MET A 678 -1.87 23.74 0.48
CA MET A 678 -0.86 23.50 1.51
C MET A 678 -1.40 22.50 2.53
N ARG A 679 -0.56 21.56 2.94
CA ARG A 679 -0.88 20.54 3.94
C ARG A 679 0.18 20.52 5.01
N LEU A 680 -0.26 20.61 6.26
CA LEU A 680 0.58 20.53 7.43
C LEU A 680 0.01 19.45 8.36
N SER A 681 0.88 18.69 8.97
CA SER A 681 0.47 17.70 9.97
C SER A 681 1.55 17.50 11.03
N HIS A 682 1.12 17.24 12.23
CA HIS A 682 2.00 16.85 13.32
C HIS A 682 1.43 15.63 14.03
N SER A 683 2.28 14.67 14.34
CA SER A 683 1.91 13.49 15.14
C SER A 683 2.97 13.20 16.18
N SER A 684 2.56 12.86 17.39
CA SER A 684 3.41 12.43 18.48
C SER A 684 2.96 11.06 18.96
N SER A 685 3.90 10.13 19.08
CA SER A 685 3.67 8.77 19.57
C SER A 685 4.38 8.57 20.89
N LYS A 686 3.68 8.06 21.91
CA LYS A 686 4.25 7.82 23.25
C LYS A 686 3.81 6.46 23.77
N ILE A 687 4.76 5.65 24.21
CA ILE A 687 4.47 4.45 24.99
C ILE A 687 4.06 4.90 26.40
N THR A 688 2.84 4.57 26.78
CA THR A 688 2.25 5.00 28.05
C THR A 688 2.39 3.96 29.17
N SER A 689 2.56 2.69 28.79
CA SER A 689 2.77 1.60 29.73
C SER A 689 3.41 0.41 28.99
N LEU A 690 4.40 -0.23 29.62
CA LEU A 690 4.99 -1.50 29.15
C LEU A 690 4.64 -2.69 30.06
N TRP A 691 4.14 -2.45 31.28
CA TRP A 691 3.65 -3.49 32.21
C TRP A 691 2.63 -2.85 33.17
N GLY A 692 1.71 -3.67 33.69
CA GLY A 692 0.52 -3.22 34.42
C GLY A 692 0.74 -2.33 35.65
N ASN A 693 1.96 -2.17 36.20
CA ASN A 693 2.24 -1.33 37.37
C ASN A 693 3.66 -0.75 37.37
N ASN A 694 4.16 -0.22 36.25
CA ASN A 694 5.46 0.51 36.18
C ASN A 694 6.69 -0.25 36.71
N THR A 695 6.63 -1.53 36.95
CA THR A 695 7.80 -2.35 37.30
C THR A 695 8.35 -2.97 36.03
N TYR A 696 9.43 -2.42 35.54
CA TYR A 696 10.21 -3.03 34.48
C TYR A 696 10.72 -4.40 34.96
N PRO A 697 10.48 -5.51 34.25
CA PRO A 697 11.32 -6.68 34.46
C PRO A 697 12.75 -6.22 34.13
N LYS A 698 13.69 -6.40 35.03
CA LYS A 698 15.12 -6.16 34.76
C LYS A 698 15.55 -7.10 33.64
N ILE A 699 15.39 -6.67 32.40
CA ILE A 699 15.95 -7.36 31.24
C ILE A 699 17.41 -6.96 31.21
N ARG A 700 18.30 -7.87 31.57
CA ARG A 700 19.73 -7.72 31.31
C ARG A 700 19.89 -7.52 29.80
N ASN A 701 20.50 -6.41 29.40
CA ASN A 701 20.89 -5.99 28.05
C ASN A 701 19.83 -5.22 27.25
N TYR A 702 19.19 -4.20 27.81
CA TYR A 702 18.57 -3.17 27.00
C TYR A 702 19.37 -1.86 27.13
N HIS A 703 19.90 -1.36 26.02
CA HIS A 703 20.34 0.02 25.94
C HIS A 703 19.10 0.92 26.02
N PRO A 704 19.08 1.94 26.88
CA PRO A 704 17.96 2.88 26.89
C PRO A 704 17.89 3.57 25.53
N ILE A 705 16.72 3.54 24.91
CA ILE A 705 16.41 4.45 23.81
C ILE A 705 16.34 5.83 24.46
N HIS A 706 17.33 6.66 24.21
CA HIS A 706 17.30 8.05 24.59
C HIS A 706 16.16 8.76 23.88
N ASP A 707 15.47 9.67 24.59
CA ASP A 707 14.34 10.49 24.19
C ASP A 707 14.52 11.22 22.85
#